data_ca75227ad18a427a2448f9b91e9d5725
#
_entry.id   ca75227ad18a427a2448f9b91e9d5725
#
_cell.length_a   1.000
_cell.length_b   1.000
_cell.length_c   1.000
_cell.angle_alpha   90.00
_cell.angle_beta   90.00
_cell.angle_gamma   90.00
#
_symmetry.space_group_name_H-M   'P 1'
#
loop_
_entity.id
_entity.type
_entity.pdbx_description
1 polymer ?
#
loop_
_entity_poly.entity_id
_entity_poly.type
_entity_poly.pdbx_seq_one_letter_code
_entity_poly.pdbx_strand_id
1 'polypeptide(L)'
;TASSHREAPLIADDPLADNTDLYAFRSPDNPEMVTIIANYIPLQLPHGGPNYYTFGENIRYEIHIDNNIATLGDDIIYRFTFNRTDEDPTTFFNIRLGAQNIKMTYTLEVSNDGGVSFSTIITNGAVPPPNIGPRSINSGVGLGVSYQSLINSAITPLPGGGSVYAGPADDPFFVDLGGIFDLGDAPRMGGESHDGVACMNVHVIALQIPIAQLQKDGLSAAMADDILDGDFVIGVWASASRRAMRTLNGDGSESSSGDWIQVSRLGMPLTNEAVIPIGEKDYWNSLSPYAEDAAHFEYFYNPELGLYMDDDLFGGAVPGLSPLRIQKASLGAYDFTNGADGLYGLKGSPAVAGTALDDAIFGTLLLPAAGKPRSVDLWPIFFTGAPNFPPYQLATGKGGNPLAVGKPFINNFLPNGGDMLRLNMAVPVTPRNDPSFSSLGLVQAAVLGLTDPTYTATADLQWIPNMDGFPNGRRLEDDVTRIELQAVSGIVLAAIGLWYDDYDPLVDPSPVTTDLLDVYTYTTGVEANDTTFKSKFPYVQKPWSGAGKCSGLPVDYLAETECDVPTDLSAVTVDATTVNLSWSAEEATTYRVDYRVVGVGPVMKAPSVANFTTLYGLTPCTNYEFRVTVKCVNAGENYTTEWVPFSTPCRMGTTTENMMEVYPNPAKDKLQINYFTNEGGNVAISVVDVTGKVYLTQNTNASNGYNTFLLGLEQLNSGVYFVQIKNGEKQVIDKFIVTK
;
A
#
# COMPACT_ATOMS: atom_id res chain seq x y z
N THR A 1 -2.42 15.58 6.27
CA THR A 1 -0.98 15.93 6.18
C THR A 1 -0.33 15.06 5.13
N ALA A 2 0.25 15.71 4.10
CA ALA A 2 1.03 15.02 3.08
C ALA A 2 2.29 14.40 3.72
N SER A 3 2.92 13.44 3.03
CA SER A 3 4.07 12.76 3.62
C SER A 3 5.30 13.69 3.74
N SER A 4 5.55 14.57 2.79
CA SER A 4 6.51 15.69 2.87
C SER A 4 6.49 16.57 1.60
N HIS A 5 5.36 17.14 1.22
CA HIS A 5 5.23 17.94 0.01
C HIS A 5 5.43 19.42 0.34
N ARG A 6 6.62 19.97 0.00
CA ARG A 6 6.94 21.38 0.23
C ARG A 6 6.84 21.79 1.71
N GLU A 7 7.18 20.91 2.61
CA GLU A 7 6.92 21.03 4.04
C GLU A 7 7.81 22.08 4.73
N ALA A 8 9.01 22.36 4.19
CA ALA A 8 9.99 23.25 4.79
C ALA A 8 10.23 24.50 3.91
N PRO A 9 10.53 25.67 4.50
CA PRO A 9 10.71 26.91 3.75
C PRO A 9 11.76 26.82 2.63
N LEU A 10 12.96 26.29 2.92
CA LEU A 10 14.02 26.20 1.91
C LEU A 10 13.71 25.16 0.84
N ILE A 11 13.17 24.01 1.23
CA ILE A 11 12.87 22.95 0.26
C ILE A 11 11.68 23.30 -0.63
N ALA A 12 10.74 24.11 -0.16
CA ALA A 12 9.64 24.62 -0.97
C ALA A 12 10.11 25.47 -2.16
N ASP A 13 11.29 26.10 -2.03
CA ASP A 13 11.95 26.86 -3.09
C ASP A 13 12.88 26.00 -3.96
N ASP A 14 13.09 24.72 -3.61
CA ASP A 14 13.95 23.77 -4.34
C ASP A 14 13.23 22.44 -4.62
N PRO A 15 12.15 22.45 -5.41
CA PRO A 15 11.31 21.27 -5.62
C PRO A 15 12.07 20.09 -6.23
N LEU A 16 13.18 20.29 -6.94
CA LEU A 16 13.95 19.20 -7.53
C LEU A 16 14.64 18.32 -6.48
N ALA A 17 14.91 18.87 -5.29
CA ALA A 17 15.54 18.14 -4.19
C ALA A 17 14.52 17.66 -3.13
N ASP A 18 13.26 18.04 -3.26
CA ASP A 18 12.19 17.76 -2.30
C ASP A 18 11.83 16.27 -2.32
N ASN A 19 12.09 15.57 -1.21
CA ASN A 19 11.77 14.16 -1.01
C ASN A 19 10.37 14.06 -0.39
N THR A 20 9.40 13.56 -1.14
CA THR A 20 7.98 13.65 -0.78
C THR A 20 7.46 12.46 -0.03
N ASP A 21 7.85 11.24 -0.43
CA ASP A 21 7.38 9.99 0.14
C ASP A 21 8.47 8.94 0.15
N LEU A 22 8.36 8.04 1.14
CA LEU A 22 9.16 6.84 1.22
C LEU A 22 8.24 5.65 1.53
N TYR A 23 8.43 4.58 0.78
CA TYR A 23 7.73 3.30 0.96
C TYR A 23 8.76 2.19 1.07
N ALA A 24 8.50 1.22 1.94
CA ALA A 24 9.31 0.01 2.07
C ALA A 24 8.40 -1.16 2.46
N PHE A 25 8.37 -2.19 1.62
CA PHE A 25 7.49 -3.35 1.83
C PHE A 25 8.04 -4.59 1.14
N ARG A 26 7.67 -5.77 1.61
CA ARG A 26 7.93 -6.99 0.86
C ARG A 26 7.08 -7.00 -0.41
N SER A 27 7.70 -7.36 -1.52
CA SER A 27 7.07 -7.31 -2.84
C SER A 27 5.90 -8.30 -2.93
N PRO A 28 4.68 -7.85 -3.28
CA PRO A 28 3.50 -8.72 -3.21
C PRO A 28 3.51 -9.87 -4.23
N ASP A 29 4.13 -9.70 -5.39
CA ASP A 29 4.28 -10.73 -6.42
C ASP A 29 5.57 -11.55 -6.30
N ASN A 30 6.52 -11.11 -5.45
CA ASN A 30 7.77 -11.83 -5.17
C ASN A 30 8.20 -11.63 -3.70
N PRO A 31 7.67 -12.42 -2.74
CA PRO A 31 7.89 -12.20 -1.31
C PRO A 31 9.34 -12.35 -0.82
N GLU A 32 10.26 -12.87 -1.63
CA GLU A 32 11.70 -12.89 -1.32
C GLU A 32 12.41 -11.58 -1.66
N MET A 33 11.67 -10.59 -2.14
CA MET A 33 12.16 -9.26 -2.45
C MET A 33 11.55 -8.21 -1.52
N VAL A 34 12.31 -7.16 -1.26
CA VAL A 34 11.81 -5.90 -0.70
C VAL A 34 11.78 -4.85 -1.80
N THR A 35 10.71 -4.10 -1.86
CA THR A 35 10.60 -2.90 -2.70
C THR A 35 10.73 -1.67 -1.83
N ILE A 36 11.63 -0.76 -2.22
CA ILE A 36 11.80 0.56 -1.61
C ILE A 36 11.54 1.60 -2.69
N ILE A 37 10.65 2.55 -2.43
CA ILE A 37 10.30 3.62 -3.37
C ILE A 37 10.48 4.95 -2.66
N ALA A 38 11.36 5.79 -3.18
CA ALA A 38 11.54 7.17 -2.73
C ALA A 38 11.02 8.12 -3.80
N ASN A 39 10.09 9.00 -3.42
CA ASN A 39 9.48 9.97 -4.31
C ASN A 39 10.11 11.34 -4.13
N TYR A 40 10.24 12.05 -5.22
CA TYR A 40 10.82 13.39 -5.28
C TYR A 40 10.01 14.28 -6.22
N ILE A 41 10.19 15.59 -6.07
CA ILE A 41 9.61 16.61 -6.95
C ILE A 41 8.07 16.61 -6.86
N PRO A 42 7.51 17.20 -5.80
CA PRO A 42 6.07 17.18 -5.53
C PRO A 42 5.25 18.02 -6.52
N LEU A 43 3.96 17.74 -6.58
CA LEU A 43 2.93 18.58 -7.19
C LEU A 43 3.23 18.94 -8.67
N GLN A 44 3.73 17.97 -9.43
CA GLN A 44 4.02 18.17 -10.84
C GLN A 44 2.74 18.21 -11.65
N LEU A 45 2.43 19.35 -12.24
CA LEU A 45 1.34 19.47 -13.18
C LEU A 45 1.67 18.73 -14.47
N PRO A 46 0.83 17.78 -14.92
CA PRO A 46 1.10 17.00 -16.14
C PRO A 46 1.26 17.84 -17.41
N HIS A 47 0.64 19.03 -17.44
CA HIS A 47 0.65 19.97 -18.57
C HIS A 47 1.66 21.13 -18.41
N GLY A 48 2.59 21.04 -17.48
CA GLY A 48 3.51 22.10 -17.08
C GLY A 48 4.71 22.36 -18.03
N GLY A 49 4.57 22.10 -19.36
CA GLY A 49 5.61 22.39 -20.35
C GLY A 49 5.81 23.88 -20.67
N PRO A 50 6.83 24.23 -21.53
CA PRO A 50 7.72 23.35 -22.30
C PRO A 50 8.81 22.65 -21.48
N ASN A 51 9.21 23.19 -20.33
CA ASN A 51 10.17 22.58 -19.43
C ASN A 51 9.45 21.70 -18.42
N TYR A 52 9.14 20.46 -18.84
CA TYR A 52 8.56 19.47 -17.94
C TYR A 52 9.56 19.10 -16.85
N TYR A 53 9.04 18.65 -15.71
CA TYR A 53 9.86 18.22 -14.59
C TYR A 53 10.78 17.05 -14.96
N THR A 54 11.99 17.08 -14.46
CA THR A 54 13.01 16.01 -14.57
C THR A 54 13.80 15.98 -13.27
N PHE A 55 14.45 14.87 -12.97
CA PHE A 55 15.44 14.86 -11.89
C PHE A 55 16.51 15.92 -12.08
N GLY A 56 17.00 16.49 -10.97
CA GLY A 56 18.03 17.52 -11.00
C GLY A 56 19.44 16.95 -11.25
N GLU A 57 20.25 17.65 -12.07
CA GLU A 57 21.61 17.24 -12.38
C GLU A 57 22.58 17.43 -11.22
N ASN A 58 22.49 18.52 -10.47
CA ASN A 58 23.39 18.84 -9.37
C ASN A 58 22.78 18.44 -8.02
N ILE A 59 22.18 17.25 -7.95
CA ILE A 59 21.59 16.69 -6.74
C ILE A 59 22.07 15.23 -6.61
N ARG A 60 22.36 14.82 -5.40
CA ARG A 60 22.47 13.44 -5.00
C ARG A 60 21.15 13.01 -4.36
N TYR A 61 20.55 11.98 -4.89
CA TYR A 61 19.40 11.31 -4.32
C TYR A 61 19.88 9.99 -3.70
N GLU A 62 19.62 9.79 -2.44
CA GLU A 62 20.18 8.63 -1.72
C GLU A 62 19.07 7.91 -0.95
N ILE A 63 19.14 6.58 -0.98
CA ILE A 63 18.34 5.67 -0.17
C ILE A 63 19.30 4.97 0.78
N HIS A 64 19.02 5.10 2.05
CA HIS A 64 19.87 4.66 3.15
C HIS A 64 19.21 3.48 3.88
N ILE A 65 20.01 2.49 4.27
CA ILE A 65 19.55 1.29 4.94
C ILE A 65 20.47 1.00 6.11
N ASP A 66 19.87 0.90 7.30
CA ASP A 66 20.46 0.38 8.53
C ASP A 66 19.93 -1.05 8.73
N ASN A 67 20.81 -2.05 8.78
CA ASN A 67 20.42 -3.44 8.96
C ASN A 67 21.13 -4.13 10.12
N ASN A 68 21.94 -3.39 10.90
CA ASN A 68 22.77 -3.99 11.94
C ASN A 68 22.89 -3.11 13.19
N ILE A 69 22.23 -3.49 14.25
CA ILE A 69 22.27 -2.75 15.52
C ILE A 69 23.66 -2.65 16.17
N ALA A 70 24.63 -3.44 15.71
CA ALA A 70 26.00 -3.38 16.22
C ALA A 70 26.83 -2.26 15.59
N THR A 71 26.38 -1.68 14.50
CA THR A 71 26.97 -0.51 13.83
C THR A 71 26.09 0.72 14.08
N LEU A 72 26.69 1.87 14.24
CA LEU A 72 25.95 3.14 14.31
C LEU A 72 26.05 3.81 12.93
N GLY A 73 24.93 4.05 12.32
CA GLY A 73 24.84 4.67 11.00
C GLY A 73 24.30 3.70 9.94
N ASP A 74 24.27 4.19 8.71
CA ASP A 74 23.84 3.37 7.58
C ASP A 74 24.85 2.26 7.29
N ASP A 75 24.36 1.08 6.92
CA ASP A 75 25.19 -0.02 6.46
C ASP A 75 25.25 -0.06 4.93
N ILE A 76 24.12 0.23 4.25
CA ILE A 76 23.99 0.22 2.79
C ILE A 76 23.44 1.56 2.32
N ILE A 77 24.04 2.12 1.26
CA ILE A 77 23.57 3.37 0.65
C ILE A 77 23.51 3.19 -0.86
N TYR A 78 22.35 3.44 -1.44
CA TYR A 78 22.14 3.53 -2.89
C TYR A 78 22.11 5.01 -3.29
N ARG A 79 23.04 5.44 -4.15
CA ARG A 79 23.22 6.82 -4.58
C ARG A 79 22.92 6.98 -6.05
N PHE A 80 22.01 7.90 -6.37
CA PHE A 80 21.63 8.25 -7.74
C PHE A 80 22.11 9.68 -8.06
N THR A 81 22.70 9.80 -9.24
CA THR A 81 22.97 11.09 -9.87
C THR A 81 22.47 11.06 -11.30
N PHE A 82 21.94 12.19 -11.76
CA PHE A 82 21.27 12.26 -13.06
C PHE A 82 22.03 13.17 -14.00
N ASN A 83 21.93 12.87 -15.30
CA ASN A 83 22.52 13.66 -16.37
C ASN A 83 21.48 13.90 -17.46
N ARG A 84 21.39 15.16 -17.91
CA ARG A 84 20.49 15.61 -18.98
C ARG A 84 21.26 15.80 -20.27
N THR A 85 20.65 15.38 -21.38
CA THR A 85 21.15 15.64 -22.73
C THR A 85 20.07 16.31 -23.56
N ASP A 86 20.36 17.45 -24.15
CA ASP A 86 19.55 18.15 -25.14
C ASP A 86 20.13 17.86 -26.53
N GLU A 87 19.48 16.99 -27.30
CA GLU A 87 20.00 16.57 -28.61
C GLU A 87 19.79 17.62 -29.68
N ASP A 88 18.75 18.44 -29.57
CA ASP A 88 18.49 19.55 -30.48
C ASP A 88 18.03 20.79 -29.69
N PRO A 89 18.95 21.64 -29.22
CA PRO A 89 18.63 22.81 -28.42
C PRO A 89 17.93 23.92 -29.23
N THR A 90 17.67 23.72 -30.51
CA THR A 90 17.01 24.73 -31.38
C THR A 90 15.49 24.58 -31.39
N THR A 91 14.93 23.53 -30.79
CA THR A 91 13.50 23.32 -30.68
C THR A 91 13.00 23.52 -29.25
N PHE A 92 11.75 23.90 -29.09
CA PHE A 92 11.11 23.96 -27.78
C PHE A 92 10.35 22.68 -27.40
N PHE A 93 10.33 21.68 -28.30
CA PHE A 93 9.67 20.40 -28.02
C PHE A 93 10.61 19.41 -27.33
N ASN A 94 10.13 18.73 -26.30
CA ASN A 94 10.84 17.61 -25.67
C ASN A 94 10.88 16.37 -26.57
N ILE A 95 9.82 16.16 -27.35
CA ILE A 95 9.68 15.04 -28.30
C ILE A 95 9.25 15.66 -29.63
N ARG A 96 9.97 15.28 -30.72
CA ARG A 96 9.71 15.82 -32.04
C ARG A 96 10.10 14.82 -33.12
N LEU A 97 9.21 14.63 -34.15
CA LEU A 97 9.50 13.90 -35.38
C LEU A 97 10.09 12.49 -35.13
N GLY A 98 9.49 11.75 -34.23
CA GLY A 98 9.89 10.38 -33.94
C GLY A 98 11.08 10.24 -32.97
N ALA A 99 11.56 11.34 -32.39
CA ALA A 99 12.71 11.33 -31.48
C ALA A 99 12.46 12.11 -30.19
N GLN A 100 12.94 11.56 -29.10
CA GLN A 100 13.05 12.26 -27.82
C GLN A 100 14.25 13.20 -27.88
N ASN A 101 14.03 14.49 -27.63
CA ASN A 101 15.08 15.52 -27.60
C ASN A 101 15.74 15.60 -26.20
N ILE A 102 14.94 15.86 -25.19
CA ILE A 102 15.42 15.88 -23.79
C ILE A 102 15.51 14.46 -23.27
N LYS A 103 16.71 14.00 -22.97
CA LYS A 103 16.97 12.66 -22.43
C LYS A 103 17.59 12.77 -21.04
N MET A 104 17.07 12.00 -20.10
CA MET A 104 17.66 11.81 -18.79
C MET A 104 18.25 10.42 -18.65
N THR A 105 19.42 10.33 -18.04
CA THR A 105 20.02 9.08 -17.62
C THR A 105 20.50 9.18 -16.19
N TYR A 106 20.68 8.04 -15.52
CA TYR A 106 21.23 8.02 -14.19
C TYR A 106 22.47 7.12 -14.07
N THR A 107 23.29 7.47 -13.08
CA THR A 107 24.32 6.61 -12.53
C THR A 107 23.86 6.14 -11.17
N LEU A 108 23.95 4.84 -10.91
CA LEU A 108 23.68 4.24 -9.61
C LEU A 108 24.98 3.70 -9.02
N GLU A 109 25.31 4.19 -7.83
CA GLU A 109 26.43 3.71 -7.01
C GLU A 109 25.87 3.07 -5.74
N VAL A 110 26.55 2.06 -5.23
CA VAL A 110 26.22 1.43 -3.95
C VAL A 110 27.43 1.43 -3.02
N SER A 111 27.16 1.73 -1.75
CA SER A 111 28.08 1.51 -0.64
C SER A 111 27.53 0.39 0.25
N ASN A 112 28.39 -0.52 0.69
CA ASN A 112 28.09 -1.54 1.67
C ASN A 112 29.00 -1.42 2.92
N ASP A 113 29.51 -0.23 3.16
CA ASP A 113 30.45 0.08 4.24
C ASP A 113 30.13 1.43 4.92
N GLY A 114 28.85 1.77 4.97
CA GLY A 114 28.36 3.00 5.62
C GLY A 114 28.74 4.28 4.90
N GLY A 115 28.91 4.24 3.58
CA GLY A 115 29.24 5.43 2.77
C GLY A 115 30.74 5.74 2.69
N VAL A 116 31.62 4.87 3.20
CA VAL A 116 33.06 5.05 3.12
C VAL A 116 33.57 4.90 1.69
N SER A 117 33.06 3.89 0.97
CA SER A 117 33.36 3.68 -0.45
C SER A 117 32.11 3.41 -1.25
N PHE A 118 32.13 3.79 -2.53
CA PHE A 118 31.03 3.57 -3.47
C PHE A 118 31.52 2.84 -4.72
N SER A 119 30.72 1.88 -5.16
CA SER A 119 30.95 1.15 -6.41
C SER A 119 29.82 1.48 -7.41
N THR A 120 30.17 1.90 -8.61
CA THR A 120 29.20 2.12 -9.67
C THR A 120 28.66 0.78 -10.18
N ILE A 121 27.34 0.61 -10.10
CA ILE A 121 26.67 -0.63 -10.53
C ILE A 121 25.83 -0.44 -11.80
N ILE A 122 25.39 0.79 -12.08
CA ILE A 122 24.70 1.15 -13.34
C ILE A 122 25.27 2.47 -13.84
N THR A 123 25.53 2.54 -15.14
CA THR A 123 25.86 3.76 -15.87
C THR A 123 24.86 3.96 -16.99
N ASN A 124 24.43 5.19 -17.22
CA ASN A 124 23.44 5.54 -18.24
C ASN A 124 22.13 4.75 -18.14
N GLY A 125 21.65 4.49 -16.91
CA GLY A 125 20.33 3.94 -16.68
C GLY A 125 19.26 4.84 -17.31
N ALA A 126 18.30 4.28 -17.99
CA ALA A 126 17.29 5.04 -18.72
C ALA A 126 16.24 5.63 -17.79
N VAL A 127 15.79 6.85 -18.10
CA VAL A 127 14.65 7.52 -17.44
C VAL A 127 13.60 7.81 -18.53
N PRO A 128 12.33 7.40 -18.35
CA PRO A 128 11.29 7.72 -19.31
C PRO A 128 11.08 9.23 -19.43
N PRO A 129 10.67 9.74 -20.61
CA PRO A 129 10.29 11.15 -20.75
C PRO A 129 9.01 11.44 -19.96
N PRO A 130 8.71 12.71 -19.66
CA PRO A 130 7.39 13.10 -19.17
C PRO A 130 6.26 12.61 -20.09
N ASN A 131 5.12 12.24 -19.52
CA ASN A 131 3.94 11.83 -20.28
C ASN A 131 3.23 13.07 -20.87
N ILE A 132 3.83 13.63 -21.92
CA ILE A 132 3.40 14.91 -22.51
C ILE A 132 1.98 14.82 -23.08
N GLY A 133 1.69 13.73 -23.80
CA GLY A 133 0.39 13.49 -24.39
C GLY A 133 0.44 12.49 -25.55
N PRO A 134 -0.72 12.01 -26.00
CA PRO A 134 -0.81 10.93 -26.98
C PRO A 134 -0.15 11.27 -28.33
N ARG A 135 -0.10 12.55 -28.71
CA ARG A 135 0.57 12.94 -29.94
C ARG A 135 2.10 12.77 -29.85
N SER A 136 2.69 13.12 -28.70
CA SER A 136 4.13 13.00 -28.48
C SER A 136 4.54 11.55 -28.16
N ILE A 137 3.72 10.80 -27.48
CA ILE A 137 4.04 9.43 -27.02
C ILE A 137 3.56 8.38 -28.01
N ASN A 138 2.25 8.32 -28.27
CA ASN A 138 1.65 7.18 -28.97
C ASN A 138 1.64 7.32 -30.51
N SER A 139 1.61 8.53 -31.05
CA SER A 139 1.50 8.72 -32.49
C SER A 139 2.85 8.55 -33.22
N GLY A 140 2.79 8.20 -34.50
CA GLY A 140 3.98 8.07 -35.36
C GLY A 140 4.75 9.38 -35.63
N VAL A 141 4.16 10.55 -35.29
CA VAL A 141 4.89 11.84 -35.34
C VAL A 141 5.61 12.11 -34.01
N GLY A 142 5.30 11.37 -32.96
CA GLY A 142 6.01 11.33 -31.69
C GLY A 142 6.86 10.07 -31.61
N LEU A 143 6.88 9.40 -30.47
CA LEU A 143 7.68 8.19 -30.25
C LEU A 143 7.05 6.92 -30.86
N GLY A 144 5.73 6.91 -31.08
CA GLY A 144 5.00 5.80 -31.67
C GLY A 144 4.93 4.55 -30.79
N VAL A 145 4.99 4.73 -29.47
CA VAL A 145 5.02 3.64 -28.48
C VAL A 145 4.02 3.90 -27.36
N SER A 146 3.68 2.87 -26.59
CA SER A 146 2.90 3.09 -25.37
C SER A 146 3.78 3.66 -24.24
N TYR A 147 3.17 4.41 -23.31
CA TYR A 147 3.93 4.91 -22.17
C TYR A 147 4.40 3.75 -21.28
N GLN A 148 3.59 2.69 -21.15
CA GLN A 148 3.97 1.49 -20.41
C GLN A 148 5.22 0.81 -20.99
N SER A 149 5.37 0.78 -22.31
CA SER A 149 6.60 0.23 -22.92
C SER A 149 7.84 1.07 -22.60
N LEU A 150 7.69 2.38 -22.42
CA LEU A 150 8.77 3.25 -21.95
C LEU A 150 9.16 2.92 -20.50
N ILE A 151 8.18 2.71 -19.62
CA ILE A 151 8.42 2.26 -18.24
C ILE A 151 9.16 0.92 -18.25
N ASN A 152 8.64 -0.07 -18.99
CA ASN A 152 9.23 -1.40 -19.05
C ASN A 152 10.67 -1.38 -19.57
N SER A 153 10.96 -0.51 -20.55
CA SER A 153 12.32 -0.34 -21.10
C SER A 153 13.27 0.35 -20.15
N ALA A 154 12.75 1.11 -19.17
CA ALA A 154 13.55 1.81 -18.17
C ALA A 154 13.82 0.97 -16.92
N ILE A 155 13.13 -0.16 -16.75
CA ILE A 155 13.43 -1.09 -15.65
C ILE A 155 14.75 -1.78 -15.94
N THR A 156 15.74 -1.55 -15.08
CA THR A 156 17.10 -2.07 -15.24
C THR A 156 17.36 -3.15 -14.18
N PRO A 157 17.85 -4.34 -14.58
CA PRO A 157 18.24 -5.36 -13.61
C PRO A 157 19.39 -4.91 -12.71
N LEU A 158 19.32 -5.26 -11.41
CA LEU A 158 20.40 -5.02 -10.46
C LEU A 158 21.38 -6.21 -10.43
N PRO A 159 22.69 -5.96 -10.23
CA PRO A 159 23.63 -7.02 -9.95
C PRO A 159 23.22 -7.79 -8.67
N GLY A 160 23.22 -9.10 -8.75
CA GLY A 160 22.81 -9.97 -7.63
C GLY A 160 21.30 -10.23 -7.56
N GLY A 161 20.51 -9.70 -8.49
CA GLY A 161 19.07 -9.88 -8.60
C GLY A 161 18.27 -8.63 -8.20
N GLY A 162 17.02 -8.60 -8.62
CA GLY A 162 16.15 -7.45 -8.43
C GLY A 162 16.21 -6.45 -9.59
N SER A 163 15.63 -5.29 -9.37
CA SER A 163 15.42 -4.29 -10.43
C SER A 163 15.43 -2.87 -9.88
N VAL A 164 15.71 -1.91 -10.74
CA VAL A 164 15.58 -0.49 -10.46
C VAL A 164 14.77 0.20 -11.54
N TYR A 165 13.94 1.15 -11.13
CA TYR A 165 13.25 2.09 -11.99
C TYR A 165 13.45 3.50 -11.44
N ALA A 166 13.79 4.45 -12.31
CA ALA A 166 13.80 5.87 -11.99
C ALA A 166 13.05 6.63 -13.07
N GLY A 167 12.02 7.38 -12.70
CA GLY A 167 11.22 8.12 -13.68
C GLY A 167 9.97 8.75 -13.10
N PRO A 168 9.18 9.43 -13.95
CA PRO A 168 7.92 10.00 -13.54
C PRO A 168 6.87 8.93 -13.28
N ALA A 169 6.01 9.19 -12.31
CA ALA A 169 4.87 8.37 -11.94
C ALA A 169 3.71 9.26 -11.51
N ASP A 170 2.51 8.70 -11.42
CA ASP A 170 1.43 9.25 -10.65
C ASP A 170 1.87 9.39 -9.19
N ASP A 171 1.46 10.45 -8.50
CA ASP A 171 1.75 10.59 -7.08
C ASP A 171 0.95 9.53 -6.30
N PRO A 172 1.60 8.53 -5.69
CA PRO A 172 0.89 7.43 -5.03
C PRO A 172 0.31 7.83 -3.66
N PHE A 173 0.64 9.00 -3.13
CA PHE A 173 0.10 9.49 -1.88
C PHE A 173 -1.32 10.03 -2.07
N PHE A 174 -2.09 10.03 -1.01
CA PHE A 174 -3.47 10.52 -1.00
C PHE A 174 -3.81 11.16 0.34
N VAL A 175 -4.36 12.37 0.30
CA VAL A 175 -4.77 13.14 1.47
C VAL A 175 -5.53 14.38 1.06
N ASP A 176 -6.48 14.84 1.86
CA ASP A 176 -7.02 16.20 1.72
C ASP A 176 -6.02 17.22 2.29
N LEU A 177 -5.01 17.54 1.48
CA LEU A 177 -3.92 18.43 1.86
C LEU A 177 -4.43 19.81 2.27
N GLY A 178 -5.40 20.36 1.52
CA GLY A 178 -6.00 21.64 1.82
C GLY A 178 -6.79 21.64 3.12
N GLY A 179 -7.54 20.56 3.40
CA GLY A 179 -8.32 20.41 4.64
C GLY A 179 -7.42 20.28 5.86
N ILE A 180 -6.39 19.46 5.78
CA ILE A 180 -5.44 19.28 6.89
C ILE A 180 -4.76 20.60 7.28
N PHE A 181 -4.28 21.39 6.31
CA PHE A 181 -3.61 22.66 6.60
C PHE A 181 -4.58 23.84 6.82
N ASP A 182 -5.87 23.65 6.60
CA ASP A 182 -6.92 24.59 7.06
C ASP A 182 -7.35 24.26 8.50
N LEU A 183 -6.39 24.31 9.40
CA LEU A 183 -6.54 24.06 10.84
C LEU A 183 -7.18 22.69 11.15
N GLY A 184 -6.71 21.64 10.47
CA GLY A 184 -7.15 20.26 10.74
C GLY A 184 -8.61 19.98 10.37
N ASP A 185 -9.16 20.66 9.34
CA ASP A 185 -10.52 20.39 8.83
C ASP A 185 -10.55 19.08 8.04
N ALA A 186 -10.42 17.96 8.75
CA ALA A 186 -10.38 16.61 8.19
C ALA A 186 -11.17 15.60 9.06
N PRO A 187 -12.28 15.03 8.53
CA PRO A 187 -12.88 15.33 7.24
C PRO A 187 -13.46 16.75 7.20
N ARG A 188 -13.58 17.34 6.03
CA ARG A 188 -14.07 18.71 5.88
C ARG A 188 -15.46 18.89 6.47
N MET A 189 -15.63 19.93 7.29
CA MET A 189 -16.92 20.27 7.91
C MET A 189 -17.85 21.00 6.94
N GLY A 190 -17.33 21.72 5.98
CA GLY A 190 -18.07 22.59 5.07
C GLY A 190 -17.89 22.23 3.59
N GLY A 191 -17.90 20.96 3.23
CA GLY A 191 -17.72 20.52 1.86
C GLY A 191 -17.36 19.04 1.76
N GLU A 192 -17.04 18.60 0.55
CA GLU A 192 -16.49 17.25 0.33
C GLU A 192 -14.97 17.28 0.48
N SER A 193 -14.42 16.31 1.18
CA SER A 193 -12.97 16.07 1.19
C SER A 193 -12.52 15.64 -0.20
N HIS A 194 -11.35 16.09 -0.63
CA HIS A 194 -10.77 15.71 -1.91
C HIS A 194 -9.27 15.52 -1.78
N ASP A 195 -8.74 14.61 -2.55
CA ASP A 195 -7.32 14.36 -2.60
C ASP A 195 -6.58 15.56 -3.18
N GLY A 196 -5.72 16.18 -2.39
CA GLY A 196 -4.98 17.40 -2.77
C GLY A 196 -3.80 17.12 -3.71
N VAL A 197 -3.41 15.86 -3.90
CA VAL A 197 -2.36 15.43 -4.84
C VAL A 197 -2.92 14.66 -6.03
N ALA A 198 -4.24 14.52 -6.11
CA ALA A 198 -4.90 13.89 -7.24
C ALA A 198 -4.52 14.56 -8.56
N CYS A 199 -4.29 13.76 -9.60
CA CYS A 199 -3.85 14.18 -10.92
C CYS A 199 -2.47 14.88 -10.96
N MET A 200 -1.69 14.78 -9.90
CA MET A 200 -0.32 15.27 -9.87
C MET A 200 0.66 14.13 -10.13
N ASN A 201 1.81 14.47 -10.69
CA ASN A 201 2.90 13.54 -10.87
C ASN A 201 4.02 13.81 -9.87
N VAL A 202 4.83 12.79 -9.65
CA VAL A 202 6.12 12.84 -8.94
C VAL A 202 7.19 12.17 -9.79
N HIS A 203 8.45 12.25 -9.37
CA HIS A 203 9.52 11.38 -9.85
C HIS A 203 9.86 10.36 -8.78
N VAL A 204 9.89 9.09 -9.16
CA VAL A 204 10.16 7.99 -8.24
C VAL A 204 11.50 7.33 -8.53
N ILE A 205 12.17 6.90 -7.47
CA ILE A 205 13.29 5.97 -7.51
C ILE A 205 12.79 4.71 -6.80
N ALA A 206 12.57 3.65 -7.55
CA ALA A 206 12.11 2.37 -7.03
C ALA A 206 13.22 1.32 -7.14
N LEU A 207 13.51 0.66 -6.04
CA LEU A 207 14.45 -0.45 -5.93
C LEU A 207 13.69 -1.71 -5.51
N GLN A 208 13.88 -2.81 -6.22
CA GLN A 208 13.47 -4.13 -5.76
C GLN A 208 14.73 -4.96 -5.49
N ILE A 209 14.92 -5.38 -4.25
CA ILE A 209 16.17 -5.96 -3.77
C ILE A 209 15.88 -7.29 -3.07
N PRO A 210 16.65 -8.37 -3.32
CA PRO A 210 16.53 -9.61 -2.57
C PRO A 210 16.69 -9.40 -1.05
N ILE A 211 15.83 -10.00 -0.25
CA ILE A 211 15.91 -9.95 1.21
C ILE A 211 17.31 -10.36 1.69
N ALA A 212 17.90 -11.38 1.08
CA ALA A 212 19.25 -11.85 1.40
C ALA A 212 20.36 -10.81 1.15
N GLN A 213 20.13 -9.75 0.39
CA GLN A 213 21.09 -8.65 0.24
C GLN A 213 20.88 -7.53 1.26
N LEU A 214 19.73 -7.48 1.90
CA LEU A 214 19.37 -6.49 2.92
C LEU A 214 19.54 -7.03 4.32
N GLN A 215 19.35 -8.33 4.52
CA GLN A 215 19.52 -8.98 5.81
C GLN A 215 21.02 -9.09 6.16
N LYS A 216 21.38 -8.74 7.38
CA LYS A 216 22.79 -8.56 7.84
C LYS A 216 23.71 -9.76 7.61
N ASP A 217 23.19 -10.98 7.62
CA ASP A 217 23.94 -12.24 7.48
C ASP A 217 23.73 -12.91 6.11
N GLY A 218 23.01 -12.25 5.20
CA GLY A 218 22.74 -12.76 3.85
C GLY A 218 21.66 -13.86 3.78
N LEU A 219 20.76 -13.91 4.77
CA LEU A 219 19.72 -14.94 4.86
C LEU A 219 18.45 -14.56 4.10
N SER A 220 17.78 -15.55 3.49
CA SER A 220 16.46 -15.38 2.89
C SER A 220 15.36 -15.35 3.96
N ALA A 221 14.17 -14.84 3.62
CA ALA A 221 13.04 -14.78 4.56
C ALA A 221 12.64 -16.14 5.13
N ALA A 222 12.82 -17.21 4.36
CA ALA A 222 12.53 -18.58 4.80
C ALA A 222 13.48 -19.09 5.91
N MET A 223 14.56 -18.36 6.19
CA MET A 223 15.54 -18.69 7.23
C MET A 223 15.29 -17.93 8.54
N ALA A 224 14.29 -17.07 8.60
CA ALA A 224 13.88 -16.42 9.84
C ALA A 224 13.39 -17.45 10.87
N ASP A 225 13.75 -17.26 12.12
CA ASP A 225 13.32 -18.14 13.21
C ASP A 225 11.79 -18.13 13.36
N ASP A 226 11.20 -16.95 13.30
CA ASP A 226 9.76 -16.71 13.23
C ASP A 226 9.46 -15.32 12.64
N ILE A 227 8.18 -14.91 12.66
CA ILE A 227 7.75 -13.60 12.13
C ILE A 227 8.21 -12.41 12.98
N LEU A 228 8.80 -12.63 14.14
CA LEU A 228 9.31 -11.60 15.05
C LEU A 228 10.83 -11.55 15.10
N ASP A 229 11.52 -12.26 14.21
CA ASP A 229 12.99 -12.33 14.16
C ASP A 229 13.59 -10.94 13.94
N GLY A 230 14.28 -10.42 14.96
CA GLY A 230 14.89 -9.08 14.94
C GLY A 230 16.06 -8.96 13.96
N ASP A 231 16.67 -10.06 13.55
CA ASP A 231 17.75 -10.06 12.56
C ASP A 231 17.27 -9.76 11.14
N PHE A 232 15.93 -9.76 10.93
CA PHE A 232 15.28 -9.38 9.68
C PHE A 232 14.69 -7.96 9.69
N VAL A 233 14.97 -7.16 10.70
CA VAL A 233 14.53 -5.77 10.77
C VAL A 233 15.55 -4.86 10.10
N ILE A 234 15.08 -4.02 9.18
CA ILE A 234 15.87 -2.95 8.57
C ILE A 234 15.22 -1.59 8.84
N GLY A 235 16.05 -0.55 8.92
CA GLY A 235 15.61 0.84 8.90
C GLY A 235 15.92 1.47 7.54
N VAL A 236 14.97 2.19 6.98
CA VAL A 236 15.10 2.82 5.66
C VAL A 236 14.79 4.30 5.78
N TRP A 237 15.62 5.14 5.17
CA TRP A 237 15.35 6.55 4.99
C TRP A 237 15.91 7.04 3.66
N ALA A 238 15.43 8.17 3.17
CA ALA A 238 15.85 8.75 1.91
C ALA A 238 16.29 10.20 2.10
N SER A 239 17.17 10.70 1.24
CA SER A 239 17.64 12.07 1.28
C SER A 239 17.92 12.63 -0.09
N ALA A 240 18.03 13.96 -0.14
CA ALA A 240 18.61 14.69 -1.27
C ALA A 240 19.64 15.70 -0.76
N SER A 241 20.74 15.81 -1.50
CA SER A 241 21.84 16.73 -1.18
C SER A 241 22.20 17.60 -2.37
N ARG A 242 22.53 18.85 -2.08
CA ARG A 242 23.04 19.81 -3.03
C ARG A 242 24.48 20.23 -2.71
N ARG A 243 25.19 20.76 -3.71
CA ARG A 243 26.45 21.45 -3.45
C ARG A 243 26.19 22.72 -2.65
N ALA A 244 27.10 23.03 -1.74
CA ALA A 244 26.99 24.16 -0.81
C ALA A 244 26.86 25.56 -1.52
N MET A 245 27.34 25.68 -2.74
CA MET A 245 27.26 26.92 -3.51
C MET A 245 26.69 26.65 -4.91
N ARG A 246 25.75 27.49 -5.31
CA ARG A 246 25.22 27.58 -6.68
C ARG A 246 25.49 28.97 -7.19
N THR A 247 26.17 29.09 -8.31
CA THR A 247 26.52 30.37 -8.94
C THR A 247 25.78 30.51 -10.25
N LEU A 248 25.02 31.58 -10.41
CA LEU A 248 24.40 31.96 -11.68
C LEU A 248 25.35 32.82 -12.48
N ASN A 249 25.68 32.42 -13.70
CA ASN A 249 26.60 33.13 -14.57
C ASN A 249 25.86 34.08 -15.49
N GLY A 250 26.52 35.15 -15.94
CA GLY A 250 25.92 36.18 -16.79
C GLY A 250 25.58 35.71 -18.22
N ASP A 251 26.03 34.53 -18.62
CA ASP A 251 25.72 33.87 -19.90
C ASP A 251 24.51 32.95 -19.82
N GLY A 252 23.81 32.88 -18.69
CA GLY A 252 22.66 32.02 -18.48
C GLY A 252 23.01 30.60 -18.01
N SER A 253 24.30 30.29 -17.85
CA SER A 253 24.75 29.04 -17.26
C SER A 253 24.78 29.10 -15.74
N GLU A 254 24.92 27.95 -15.11
CA GLU A 254 25.16 27.85 -13.68
C GLU A 254 26.32 26.89 -13.38
N SER A 255 26.91 27.08 -12.21
CA SER A 255 27.92 26.18 -11.68
C SER A 255 27.66 25.90 -10.20
N SER A 256 28.00 24.70 -9.76
CA SER A 256 27.85 24.28 -8.38
C SER A 256 29.18 23.80 -7.82
N SER A 257 29.49 24.17 -6.57
CA SER A 257 30.78 23.87 -5.92
C SER A 257 30.63 23.75 -4.39
N GLY A 258 31.68 23.33 -3.73
CA GLY A 258 31.71 23.11 -2.30
C GLY A 258 31.29 21.68 -1.92
N ASP A 259 31.07 21.45 -0.63
CA ASP A 259 30.67 20.15 -0.09
C ASP A 259 29.21 19.84 -0.48
N TRP A 260 28.85 18.55 -0.39
CA TRP A 260 27.46 18.12 -0.50
C TRP A 260 26.76 18.35 0.84
N ILE A 261 25.65 19.07 0.79
CA ILE A 261 24.83 19.43 1.95
C ILE A 261 23.47 18.77 1.78
N GLN A 262 23.06 17.99 2.76
CA GLN A 262 21.72 17.43 2.79
C GLN A 262 20.69 18.55 2.97
N VAL A 263 19.68 18.59 2.13
CA VAL A 263 18.65 19.64 2.12
C VAL A 263 17.24 19.08 2.24
N SER A 264 17.08 17.78 2.11
CA SER A 264 15.81 17.09 2.28
C SER A 264 16.05 15.67 2.79
N ARG A 265 15.14 15.19 3.63
CA ARG A 265 15.13 13.81 4.09
C ARG A 265 13.71 13.33 4.39
N LEU A 266 13.52 12.02 4.34
CA LEU A 266 12.30 11.37 4.78
C LEU A 266 12.63 9.99 5.37
N GLY A 267 12.09 9.71 6.55
CA GLY A 267 12.02 8.40 7.18
C GLY A 267 10.55 7.98 7.32
N MET A 268 9.99 8.15 8.52
CA MET A 268 8.57 7.95 8.77
C MET A 268 7.75 9.02 8.04
N PRO A 269 6.57 8.67 7.50
CA PRO A 269 5.70 9.66 6.90
C PRO A 269 5.27 10.71 7.91
N LEU A 270 4.93 11.91 7.44
CA LEU A 270 4.36 13.02 8.18
C LEU A 270 5.24 13.63 9.28
N THR A 271 6.42 13.12 9.54
CA THR A 271 7.30 13.63 10.60
C THR A 271 7.60 15.12 10.42
N ASN A 272 8.25 15.48 9.31
CA ASN A 272 8.61 16.86 9.04
C ASN A 272 7.40 17.73 8.65
N GLU A 273 6.35 17.11 8.15
CA GLU A 273 5.13 17.80 7.72
C GLU A 273 4.26 18.27 8.90
N ALA A 274 3.99 17.36 9.86
CA ALA A 274 2.96 17.55 10.88
C ALA A 274 3.46 17.48 12.32
N VAL A 275 4.67 16.98 12.57
CA VAL A 275 5.24 16.85 13.92
C VAL A 275 6.28 17.94 14.18
N ILE A 276 7.21 18.18 13.27
CA ILE A 276 8.24 19.20 13.42
C ILE A 276 7.66 20.57 13.09
N PRO A 277 7.82 21.59 13.97
CA PRO A 277 7.29 22.93 13.74
C PRO A 277 8.03 23.65 12.59
N ILE A 278 7.33 24.59 11.96
CA ILE A 278 7.79 25.25 10.73
C ILE A 278 9.16 25.93 10.86
N GLY A 279 9.51 26.43 12.03
CA GLY A 279 10.81 27.09 12.28
C GLY A 279 11.99 26.13 12.36
N GLU A 280 11.75 24.82 12.53
CA GLU A 280 12.78 23.78 12.70
C GLU A 280 12.89 22.84 11.49
N LYS A 281 11.96 22.93 10.54
CA LYS A 281 11.83 21.96 9.43
C LYS A 281 13.07 21.91 8.51
N ASP A 282 13.67 23.06 8.19
CA ASP A 282 14.90 23.11 7.37
C ASP A 282 16.09 22.49 8.12
N TYR A 283 16.19 22.76 9.42
CA TYR A 283 17.22 22.15 10.25
C TYR A 283 17.01 20.63 10.35
N TRP A 284 15.78 20.18 10.56
CA TRP A 284 15.43 18.75 10.55
C TRP A 284 15.84 18.06 9.24
N ASN A 285 15.58 18.69 8.09
CA ASN A 285 16.00 18.20 6.79
C ASN A 285 17.52 18.06 6.62
N SER A 286 18.31 18.82 7.37
CA SER A 286 19.77 18.76 7.33
C SER A 286 20.39 17.67 8.18
N LEU A 287 19.60 17.03 9.09
CA LEU A 287 20.07 16.00 9.99
C LEU A 287 19.92 14.59 9.38
N SER A 288 20.81 13.68 9.73
CA SER A 288 20.54 12.26 9.58
C SER A 288 19.73 11.74 10.79
N PRO A 289 19.08 10.57 10.71
CA PRO A 289 18.41 9.96 11.87
C PRO A 289 19.33 9.83 13.10
N TYR A 290 20.60 9.62 12.88
CA TYR A 290 21.62 9.42 13.93
C TYR A 290 22.10 10.73 14.57
N ALA A 291 21.79 11.86 13.96
CA ALA A 291 22.19 13.22 14.41
C ALA A 291 21.05 14.01 15.03
N GLU A 292 19.88 13.41 15.20
CA GLU A 292 18.73 14.04 15.86
C GLU A 292 19.05 14.35 17.33
N ASP A 293 18.57 15.48 17.80
CA ASP A 293 18.87 15.96 19.15
C ASP A 293 17.63 16.01 20.06
N ALA A 294 17.89 16.13 21.37
CA ALA A 294 16.87 16.10 22.38
C ALA A 294 15.85 17.26 22.29
N ALA A 295 16.15 18.34 21.58
CA ALA A 295 15.22 19.46 21.40
C ALA A 295 14.05 19.04 20.48
N HIS A 296 14.35 18.25 19.45
CA HIS A 296 13.34 17.75 18.52
C HIS A 296 12.50 16.62 19.14
N PHE A 297 13.04 15.86 20.09
CA PHE A 297 12.32 14.77 20.74
C PHE A 297 11.07 15.27 21.48
N GLU A 298 11.06 16.53 21.91
CA GLU A 298 9.89 17.15 22.56
C GLU A 298 8.63 17.09 21.68
N TYR A 299 8.78 17.25 20.36
CA TYR A 299 7.66 17.25 19.43
C TYR A 299 7.00 15.87 19.26
N PHE A 300 7.72 14.80 19.53
CA PHE A 300 7.18 13.43 19.54
C PHE A 300 6.54 13.08 20.88
N TYR A 301 7.05 13.62 21.98
CA TYR A 301 6.45 13.43 23.30
C TYR A 301 5.16 14.22 23.47
N ASN A 302 5.16 15.46 23.02
CA ASN A 302 4.08 16.43 23.17
C ASN A 302 3.69 16.99 21.78
N PRO A 303 3.14 16.17 20.87
CA PRO A 303 2.84 16.63 19.52
C PRO A 303 1.76 17.70 19.53
N GLU A 304 1.86 18.68 18.64
CA GLU A 304 0.84 19.72 18.50
C GLU A 304 -0.55 19.12 18.24
N LEU A 305 -0.63 18.04 17.44
CA LEU A 305 -1.88 17.34 17.17
C LEU A 305 -2.59 16.85 18.46
N GLY A 306 -1.85 16.53 19.52
CA GLY A 306 -2.40 16.16 20.82
C GLY A 306 -3.22 17.27 21.45
N LEU A 307 -2.91 18.55 21.18
CA LEU A 307 -3.66 19.69 21.71
C LEU A 307 -5.06 19.80 21.08
N TYR A 308 -5.20 19.37 19.85
CA TYR A 308 -6.46 19.40 19.11
C TYR A 308 -7.36 18.19 19.39
N MET A 309 -6.82 17.19 20.06
CA MET A 309 -7.52 15.98 20.49
C MET A 309 -7.84 16.02 22.01
N ASP A 310 -7.68 17.16 22.65
CA ASP A 310 -7.93 17.37 24.08
C ASP A 310 -9.09 18.35 24.26
N ASP A 311 -10.14 17.91 24.94
CA ASP A 311 -11.36 18.70 25.18
C ASP A 311 -11.12 19.95 26.05
N ASP A 312 -10.16 19.89 26.97
CA ASP A 312 -9.81 20.98 27.87
C ASP A 312 -8.87 22.02 27.21
N LEU A 313 -8.32 21.72 26.02
CA LEU A 313 -7.41 22.60 25.28
C LEU A 313 -8.05 23.09 23.98
N PHE A 314 -7.57 22.64 22.83
CA PHE A 314 -7.98 23.16 21.53
C PHE A 314 -8.93 22.21 20.75
N GLY A 315 -9.41 21.13 21.36
CA GLY A 315 -10.28 20.16 20.69
C GLY A 315 -11.54 20.78 20.09
N GLY A 316 -12.13 21.78 20.77
CA GLY A 316 -13.29 22.50 20.27
C GLY A 316 -13.05 23.35 19.01
N ALA A 317 -11.80 23.70 18.70
CA ALA A 317 -11.44 24.46 17.51
C ALA A 317 -11.35 23.59 16.23
N VAL A 318 -11.24 22.28 16.36
CA VAL A 318 -11.08 21.31 15.27
C VAL A 318 -12.12 20.19 15.37
N PRO A 319 -13.39 20.47 15.16
CA PRO A 319 -14.47 19.51 15.39
C PRO A 319 -14.39 18.26 14.50
N GLY A 320 -13.72 18.31 13.36
CA GLY A 320 -13.46 17.15 12.49
C GLY A 320 -12.67 16.05 13.19
N LEU A 321 -11.82 16.39 14.15
CA LEU A 321 -11.02 15.45 14.93
C LEU A 321 -11.74 14.96 16.20
N SER A 322 -13.02 15.33 16.41
CA SER A 322 -13.74 14.96 17.63
C SER A 322 -13.78 13.45 17.95
N PRO A 323 -13.87 12.54 16.97
CA PRO A 323 -13.79 11.11 17.26
C PRO A 323 -12.43 10.64 17.77
N LEU A 324 -11.39 11.45 17.62
CA LEU A 324 -10.01 11.15 17.99
C LEU A 324 -9.58 11.82 19.31
N ARG A 325 -10.48 12.48 20.04
CA ARG A 325 -10.13 13.24 21.23
C ARG A 325 -9.55 12.33 22.30
N ILE A 326 -8.42 12.75 22.85
CA ILE A 326 -7.79 12.07 23.97
C ILE A 326 -8.50 12.50 25.24
N GLN A 327 -9.01 11.51 25.99
CA GLN A 327 -9.53 11.67 27.34
C GLN A 327 -8.55 11.03 28.32
N LYS A 328 -8.20 11.73 29.40
CA LYS A 328 -7.29 11.20 30.43
C LYS A 328 -7.77 9.85 30.96
N ALA A 329 -9.06 9.75 31.30
CA ALA A 329 -9.65 8.53 31.82
C ALA A 329 -9.80 7.42 30.75
N SER A 330 -9.90 7.78 29.49
CA SER A 330 -10.03 6.80 28.38
C SER A 330 -8.84 5.86 28.22
N LEU A 331 -7.69 6.21 28.80
CA LEU A 331 -6.47 5.40 28.71
C LEU A 331 -6.09 4.81 30.08
N GLY A 332 -7.04 4.54 30.94
CA GLY A 332 -6.87 3.92 32.25
C GLY A 332 -6.26 4.86 33.28
N ALA A 333 -5.35 4.35 34.10
CA ALA A 333 -4.76 5.11 35.21
C ALA A 333 -3.62 6.07 34.78
N TYR A 334 -3.25 6.07 33.51
CA TYR A 334 -2.13 6.86 33.00
C TYR A 334 -2.62 8.05 32.19
N ASP A 335 -1.98 9.19 32.40
CA ASP A 335 -2.31 10.44 31.70
C ASP A 335 -1.38 10.62 30.50
N PHE A 336 -1.94 10.52 29.29
CA PHE A 336 -1.24 10.70 28.03
C PHE A 336 -1.54 12.04 27.34
N THR A 337 -2.12 12.99 28.05
CA THR A 337 -2.24 14.37 27.56
C THR A 337 -0.89 15.06 27.55
N ASN A 338 -0.72 16.07 26.67
CA ASN A 338 0.53 16.80 26.58
C ASN A 338 0.96 17.39 27.93
N GLY A 339 2.23 17.21 28.27
CA GLY A 339 2.80 17.68 29.54
C GLY A 339 2.63 16.74 30.74
N ALA A 340 1.82 15.69 30.60
CA ALA A 340 1.64 14.67 31.64
C ALA A 340 2.77 13.62 31.59
N ASP A 341 2.75 12.64 32.49
CA ASP A 341 3.86 11.68 32.66
C ASP A 341 3.67 10.35 31.89
N GLY A 342 2.47 10.06 31.34
CA GLY A 342 2.21 8.78 30.66
C GLY A 342 2.63 7.59 31.54
N LEU A 343 3.54 6.75 31.03
CA LEU A 343 4.11 5.63 31.78
C LEU A 343 5.40 5.98 32.54
N TYR A 344 5.90 7.21 32.46
CA TYR A 344 7.21 7.56 33.07
C TYR A 344 7.23 7.38 34.58
N GLY A 345 6.10 7.53 35.29
CA GLY A 345 5.98 7.24 36.72
C GLY A 345 6.37 5.81 37.10
N LEU A 346 6.49 4.89 36.16
CA LEU A 346 6.91 3.51 36.38
C LEU A 346 8.42 3.31 36.23
N LYS A 347 9.18 4.32 35.77
CA LYS A 347 10.63 4.22 35.54
C LYS A 347 11.36 3.77 36.80
N GLY A 348 12.19 2.71 36.67
CA GLY A 348 12.92 2.11 37.78
C GLY A 348 12.03 1.38 38.82
N SER A 349 10.74 1.23 38.55
CA SER A 349 9.81 0.48 39.40
C SER A 349 9.97 -1.02 39.21
N PRO A 350 9.78 -1.85 40.26
CA PRO A 350 9.70 -3.31 40.10
C PRO A 350 8.56 -3.76 39.19
N ALA A 351 7.54 -2.93 38.93
CA ALA A 351 6.43 -3.25 38.06
C ALA A 351 6.83 -3.41 36.58
N VAL A 352 7.91 -2.78 36.16
CA VAL A 352 8.41 -2.84 34.77
C VAL A 352 9.54 -3.86 34.60
N ALA A 353 9.91 -4.58 35.66
CA ALA A 353 10.98 -5.58 35.59
C ALA A 353 10.69 -6.65 34.54
N GLY A 354 11.65 -6.91 33.63
CA GLY A 354 11.51 -7.85 32.54
C GLY A 354 10.65 -7.38 31.35
N THR A 355 10.17 -6.15 31.39
CA THR A 355 9.46 -5.51 30.25
C THR A 355 10.43 -4.67 29.41
N ALA A 356 9.98 -4.19 28.24
CA ALA A 356 10.73 -3.23 27.44
C ALA A 356 11.06 -1.93 28.19
N LEU A 357 10.26 -1.59 29.21
CA LEU A 357 10.42 -0.39 30.03
C LEU A 357 11.39 -0.56 31.21
N ASP A 358 11.93 -1.76 31.41
CA ASP A 358 13.01 -2.03 32.38
C ASP A 358 14.30 -1.33 31.90
N ASP A 359 14.94 -0.56 32.80
CA ASP A 359 16.21 0.12 32.46
C ASP A 359 17.34 -0.87 32.10
N ALA A 360 17.25 -2.12 32.52
CA ALA A 360 18.16 -3.19 32.12
C ALA A 360 17.92 -3.71 30.69
N ILE A 361 16.79 -3.36 30.08
CA ILE A 361 16.39 -3.76 28.73
C ILE A 361 16.41 -2.53 27.82
N PHE A 362 15.30 -1.75 27.74
CA PHE A 362 15.19 -0.57 26.89
C PHE A 362 14.60 0.64 27.62
N GLY A 363 14.39 0.56 28.95
CA GLY A 363 13.71 1.59 29.71
C GLY A 363 14.41 2.95 29.68
N THR A 364 15.74 2.98 29.57
CA THR A 364 16.52 4.22 29.41
C THR A 364 16.24 4.92 28.08
N LEU A 365 15.86 4.16 27.04
CA LEU A 365 15.53 4.67 25.72
C LEU A 365 14.03 4.99 25.60
N LEU A 366 13.17 4.10 26.08
CA LEU A 366 11.72 4.19 25.89
C LEU A 366 11.01 5.07 26.95
N LEU A 367 11.64 5.29 28.12
CA LEU A 367 11.16 6.19 29.17
C LEU A 367 12.26 7.23 29.54
N PRO A 368 12.63 8.14 28.62
CA PRO A 368 13.83 8.95 28.81
C PRO A 368 13.67 10.09 29.82
N ALA A 369 12.49 10.69 29.97
CA ALA A 369 12.26 11.87 30.79
C ALA A 369 10.81 11.99 31.28
N ALA A 370 10.60 12.70 32.40
CA ALA A 370 9.28 13.07 32.91
C ALA A 370 8.58 14.11 32.01
N GLY A 371 7.27 14.17 32.04
CA GLY A 371 6.47 15.07 31.20
C GLY A 371 6.45 14.69 29.71
N LYS A 372 6.74 13.44 29.40
CA LYS A 372 6.82 12.91 28.03
C LYS A 372 5.77 11.81 27.84
N PRO A 373 4.49 12.15 27.70
CA PRO A 373 3.38 11.19 27.79
C PRO A 373 3.30 10.22 26.63
N ARG A 374 3.82 10.59 25.45
CA ARG A 374 3.73 9.81 24.21
C ARG A 374 4.83 8.78 24.03
N SER A 375 5.52 8.41 25.12
CA SER A 375 6.64 7.46 25.05
C SER A 375 6.24 6.03 24.70
N VAL A 376 4.97 5.68 24.70
CA VAL A 376 4.47 4.34 24.32
C VAL A 376 3.82 4.33 22.93
N ASP A 377 3.53 5.46 22.33
CA ASP A 377 2.96 5.53 20.98
C ASP A 377 3.92 6.17 19.94
N LEU A 378 3.99 7.48 19.87
CA LEU A 378 4.79 8.12 18.83
C LEU A 378 6.29 7.93 19.02
N TRP A 379 6.79 8.09 20.24
CA TRP A 379 8.23 8.03 20.49
C TRP A 379 8.87 6.71 20.00
N PRO A 380 8.42 5.52 20.45
CA PRO A 380 9.03 4.29 20.00
C PRO A 380 8.75 4.01 18.52
N ILE A 381 7.54 4.33 18.00
CA ILE A 381 7.20 4.07 16.61
C ILE A 381 8.15 4.80 15.66
N PHE A 382 8.46 6.07 15.94
CA PHE A 382 9.28 6.91 15.09
C PHE A 382 10.79 6.68 15.28
N PHE A 383 11.24 6.49 16.53
CA PHE A 383 12.66 6.48 16.87
C PHE A 383 13.30 5.11 17.00
N THR A 384 12.54 4.10 17.36
CA THR A 384 13.10 2.77 17.62
C THR A 384 12.33 1.64 16.94
N GLY A 385 11.08 1.85 16.55
CA GLY A 385 10.13 0.77 16.30
C GLY A 385 9.68 0.07 17.60
N ALA A 386 8.70 -0.80 17.50
CA ALA A 386 8.12 -1.52 18.63
C ALA A 386 8.84 -2.85 18.86
N PRO A 387 9.43 -3.08 20.06
CA PRO A 387 10.02 -4.36 20.41
C PRO A 387 8.95 -5.39 20.78
N ASN A 388 9.21 -6.68 20.57
CA ASN A 388 8.31 -7.74 21.03
C ASN A 388 8.49 -8.02 22.54
N PHE A 389 8.25 -7.04 23.37
CA PHE A 389 8.27 -7.12 24.83
C PHE A 389 7.07 -6.40 25.43
N PRO A 390 6.54 -6.83 26.62
CA PRO A 390 5.56 -6.00 27.32
C PRO A 390 6.12 -4.56 27.54
N PRO A 391 5.31 -3.52 27.39
CA PRO A 391 3.88 -3.49 27.10
C PRO A 391 3.50 -3.59 25.64
N TYR A 392 4.43 -3.67 24.69
CA TYR A 392 4.21 -3.62 23.23
C TYR A 392 3.59 -4.90 22.62
N GLN A 393 3.11 -5.79 23.46
CA GLN A 393 2.33 -6.97 23.06
C GLN A 393 0.84 -6.69 23.17
N LEU A 394 0.03 -7.36 22.33
CA LEU A 394 -1.42 -7.20 22.40
C LEU A 394 -1.98 -7.60 23.77
N ALA A 395 -3.07 -6.97 24.14
CA ALA A 395 -3.73 -7.16 25.43
C ALA A 395 -4.27 -8.60 25.66
N THR A 396 -4.38 -9.40 24.63
CA THR A 396 -4.74 -10.82 24.71
C THR A 396 -3.77 -11.56 25.65
N GLY A 397 -4.31 -12.18 26.69
CA GLY A 397 -3.53 -12.90 27.72
C GLY A 397 -3.05 -12.03 28.90
N LYS A 398 -3.17 -10.71 28.85
CA LYS A 398 -2.71 -9.80 29.93
C LYS A 398 -3.62 -9.74 31.15
N GLY A 399 -4.87 -10.18 31.05
CA GLY A 399 -5.82 -10.18 32.16
C GLY A 399 -6.10 -8.79 32.75
N GLY A 400 -6.08 -7.75 31.91
CA GLY A 400 -6.30 -6.36 32.33
C GLY A 400 -5.06 -5.64 32.90
N ASN A 401 -3.90 -6.28 32.92
CA ASN A 401 -2.63 -5.65 33.31
C ASN A 401 -1.79 -5.33 32.06
N PRO A 402 -1.68 -4.05 31.64
CA PRO A 402 -0.96 -3.68 30.41
C PRO A 402 0.54 -4.07 30.43
N LEU A 403 1.15 -4.15 31.60
CA LEU A 403 2.56 -4.53 31.75
C LEU A 403 2.79 -6.04 31.77
N ALA A 404 1.74 -6.87 31.85
CA ALA A 404 1.86 -8.31 31.79
C ALA A 404 2.25 -8.79 30.37
N VAL A 405 2.74 -10.01 30.30
CA VAL A 405 2.98 -10.69 29.02
C VAL A 405 1.66 -10.88 28.29
N GLY A 406 1.59 -10.41 27.09
CA GLY A 406 0.46 -10.52 26.19
C GLY A 406 0.72 -11.37 24.98
N LYS A 407 -0.17 -11.28 23.96
CA LYS A 407 0.04 -11.94 22.69
C LYS A 407 1.21 -11.28 21.94
N PRO A 408 2.27 -12.03 21.55
CA PRO A 408 3.30 -11.52 20.67
C PRO A 408 2.68 -10.99 19.38
N PHE A 409 3.08 -9.77 18.96
CA PHE A 409 2.41 -9.08 17.86
C PHE A 409 3.38 -8.68 16.77
N ILE A 410 4.24 -7.70 17.05
CA ILE A 410 5.19 -7.16 16.09
C ILE A 410 6.58 -7.04 16.72
N ASN A 411 7.59 -7.18 15.91
CA ASN A 411 8.95 -6.75 16.22
C ASN A 411 9.52 -6.03 14.98
N ASN A 412 9.53 -4.71 15.01
CA ASN A 412 10.24 -3.88 14.04
C ASN A 412 11.26 -2.98 14.73
N PHE A 413 11.78 -3.45 15.86
CA PHE A 413 12.67 -2.70 16.71
C PHE A 413 14.10 -2.62 16.14
N LEU A 414 14.55 -1.39 15.90
CA LEU A 414 15.92 -1.06 15.51
C LEU A 414 16.33 0.21 16.28
N PRO A 415 17.05 0.09 17.41
CA PRO A 415 17.30 1.20 18.33
C PRO A 415 18.40 2.16 17.89
N ASN A 416 19.18 1.82 16.86
CA ASN A 416 20.31 2.60 16.39
C ASN A 416 19.89 3.68 15.40
N GLY A 417 19.16 4.65 15.83
CA GLY A 417 18.79 5.72 14.94
C GLY A 417 17.53 6.41 15.39
N GLY A 418 17.13 7.44 14.68
CA GLY A 418 15.94 8.20 14.95
C GLY A 418 14.82 7.86 13.96
N ASP A 419 14.33 8.89 13.31
CA ASP A 419 13.25 8.81 12.35
C ASP A 419 13.64 8.02 11.09
N MET A 420 13.26 6.75 11.05
CA MET A 420 13.41 5.82 9.94
C MET A 420 12.16 4.97 9.79
N LEU A 421 11.86 4.57 8.57
CA LEU A 421 10.82 3.59 8.26
C LEU A 421 11.39 2.18 8.52
N ARG A 422 10.89 1.51 9.54
CA ARG A 422 11.38 0.19 9.95
C ARG A 422 10.51 -0.93 9.39
N LEU A 423 11.16 -1.92 8.78
CA LEU A 423 10.52 -3.07 8.16
C LEU A 423 11.08 -4.37 8.71
N ASN A 424 10.23 -5.21 9.28
CA ASN A 424 10.55 -6.60 9.55
C ASN A 424 10.28 -7.45 8.31
N MET A 425 11.33 -7.87 7.64
CA MET A 425 11.26 -8.66 6.40
C MET A 425 10.84 -10.12 6.61
N ALA A 426 10.78 -10.61 7.86
CA ALA A 426 10.27 -11.95 8.17
C ALA A 426 8.74 -12.02 8.10
N VAL A 427 8.04 -10.90 8.27
CA VAL A 427 6.57 -10.86 8.24
C VAL A 427 6.06 -11.14 6.82
N PRO A 428 5.15 -12.12 6.63
CA PRO A 428 4.61 -12.44 5.32
C PRO A 428 3.79 -11.31 4.70
N VAL A 429 3.71 -11.29 3.39
CA VAL A 429 2.85 -10.36 2.64
C VAL A 429 1.39 -10.74 2.80
N THR A 430 0.53 -9.77 3.08
CA THR A 430 -0.93 -9.91 2.92
C THR A 430 -1.27 -9.63 1.45
N PRO A 431 -1.83 -10.62 0.73
CA PRO A 431 -2.17 -10.44 -0.67
C PRO A 431 -3.17 -9.29 -0.87
N ARG A 432 -2.97 -8.47 -1.91
CA ARG A 432 -3.83 -7.30 -2.18
C ARG A 432 -5.27 -7.66 -2.51
N ASN A 433 -5.50 -8.86 -3.03
CA ASN A 433 -6.81 -9.42 -3.33
C ASN A 433 -7.41 -10.26 -2.19
N ASP A 434 -6.72 -10.37 -1.05
CA ASP A 434 -7.25 -11.05 0.14
C ASP A 434 -8.39 -10.19 0.74
N PRO A 435 -9.55 -10.78 1.06
CA PRO A 435 -10.65 -10.06 1.71
C PRO A 435 -10.29 -9.42 3.05
N SER A 436 -9.23 -9.89 3.71
CA SER A 436 -8.71 -9.32 4.95
C SER A 436 -7.71 -8.17 4.75
N PHE A 437 -7.30 -7.89 3.50
CA PHE A 437 -6.41 -6.77 3.22
C PHE A 437 -7.04 -5.43 3.61
N SER A 438 -6.29 -4.59 4.29
CA SER A 438 -6.74 -3.27 4.74
C SER A 438 -5.62 -2.24 4.62
N SER A 439 -5.97 -1.03 4.19
CA SER A 439 -5.09 0.13 4.19
C SER A 439 -4.76 0.66 5.60
N LEU A 440 -5.37 0.10 6.64
CA LEU A 440 -5.09 0.46 8.04
C LEU A 440 -3.90 -0.29 8.63
N GLY A 441 -3.19 -1.11 7.86
CA GLY A 441 -1.95 -1.75 8.27
C GLY A 441 -2.00 -2.42 9.64
N LEU A 442 -1.07 -2.09 10.54
CA LEU A 442 -1.01 -2.67 11.88
C LEU A 442 -2.22 -2.34 12.76
N VAL A 443 -2.94 -1.25 12.52
CA VAL A 443 -4.18 -0.95 13.27
C VAL A 443 -5.21 -2.05 12.99
N GLN A 444 -5.41 -2.42 11.73
CA GLN A 444 -6.31 -3.52 11.37
C GLN A 444 -5.84 -4.86 11.95
N ALA A 445 -4.55 -5.15 11.88
CA ALA A 445 -4.00 -6.38 12.46
C ALA A 445 -4.20 -6.43 13.98
N ALA A 446 -4.02 -5.32 14.69
CA ALA A 446 -4.26 -5.22 16.12
C ALA A 446 -5.75 -5.44 16.48
N VAL A 447 -6.66 -4.84 15.71
CA VAL A 447 -8.11 -5.03 15.90
C VAL A 447 -8.48 -6.52 15.70
N LEU A 448 -7.98 -7.16 14.65
CA LEU A 448 -8.18 -8.62 14.44
C LEU A 448 -7.58 -9.45 15.59
N GLY A 449 -6.39 -9.10 16.04
CA GLY A 449 -5.72 -9.75 17.17
C GLY A 449 -6.44 -9.62 18.51
N LEU A 450 -7.32 -8.62 18.66
CA LEU A 450 -8.12 -8.38 19.86
C LEU A 450 -9.56 -8.90 19.75
N THR A 451 -10.11 -9.04 18.55
CA THR A 451 -11.55 -9.26 18.35
C THR A 451 -11.90 -10.51 17.58
N ASP A 452 -11.03 -10.99 16.68
CA ASP A 452 -11.31 -12.18 15.88
C ASP A 452 -10.97 -13.46 16.67
N PRO A 453 -11.93 -14.38 16.89
CA PRO A 453 -11.68 -15.63 17.61
C PRO A 453 -10.54 -16.49 17.04
N THR A 454 -10.21 -16.34 15.77
CA THR A 454 -9.06 -17.01 15.13
C THR A 454 -7.75 -16.61 15.78
N TYR A 455 -7.65 -15.36 16.26
CA TYR A 455 -6.41 -14.79 16.80
C TYR A 455 -6.46 -14.52 18.30
N THR A 456 -7.66 -14.38 18.90
CA THR A 456 -7.82 -14.07 20.33
C THR A 456 -7.85 -15.30 21.22
N ALA A 457 -8.00 -16.51 20.66
CA ALA A 457 -8.18 -17.75 21.42
C ALA A 457 -6.95 -18.15 22.25
N THR A 458 -5.77 -17.66 21.90
CA THR A 458 -4.49 -17.97 22.56
C THR A 458 -3.57 -16.75 22.57
N ALA A 459 -2.66 -16.68 23.55
CA ALA A 459 -1.57 -15.70 23.60
C ALA A 459 -0.33 -16.16 22.81
N ASP A 460 -0.39 -17.31 22.11
CA ASP A 460 0.73 -17.79 21.30
C ASP A 460 0.94 -16.91 20.06
N LEU A 461 2.17 -16.92 19.54
CA LEU A 461 2.53 -16.26 18.30
C LEU A 461 1.67 -16.75 17.15
N GLN A 462 1.04 -15.82 16.44
CA GLN A 462 0.28 -16.09 15.23
C GLN A 462 0.52 -14.96 14.23
N TRP A 463 0.61 -15.30 12.95
CA TRP A 463 0.54 -14.30 11.91
C TRP A 463 -0.91 -13.79 11.76
N ILE A 464 -1.06 -12.47 11.76
CA ILE A 464 -2.35 -11.79 11.58
C ILE A 464 -2.29 -11.02 10.26
N PRO A 465 -3.31 -11.04 9.39
CA PRO A 465 -3.30 -10.23 8.17
C PRO A 465 -3.04 -8.75 8.44
N ASN A 466 -2.33 -8.11 7.53
CA ASN A 466 -1.87 -6.71 7.60
C ASN A 466 -0.74 -6.40 8.61
N MET A 467 -0.11 -7.41 9.19
CA MET A 467 1.12 -7.19 9.95
C MET A 467 2.28 -6.67 9.09
N ASP A 468 2.19 -6.81 7.76
CA ASP A 468 3.10 -6.26 6.76
C ASP A 468 2.81 -4.80 6.38
N GLY A 469 1.84 -4.16 7.03
CA GLY A 469 1.45 -2.78 6.80
C GLY A 469 2.00 -1.79 7.81
N PHE A 470 1.90 -0.49 7.51
CA PHE A 470 2.40 0.60 8.32
C PHE A 470 1.92 0.52 9.79
N PRO A 471 2.80 0.75 10.78
CA PRO A 471 4.21 1.18 10.72
C PRO A 471 5.26 0.05 10.61
N ASN A 472 4.89 -1.16 10.22
CA ASN A 472 5.87 -2.18 9.83
C ASN A 472 6.19 -2.03 8.34
N GLY A 473 7.16 -1.18 8.01
CA GLY A 473 7.32 -0.66 6.68
C GLY A 473 6.15 0.27 6.29
N ARG A 474 5.97 0.49 5.00
CA ARG A 474 4.85 1.25 4.43
C ARG A 474 4.56 0.71 3.04
N ARG A 475 3.33 0.21 2.84
CA ARG A 475 2.83 -0.18 1.51
C ARG A 475 2.25 1.06 0.81
N LEU A 476 2.11 1.02 -0.51
CA LEU A 476 1.52 2.12 -1.28
C LEU A 476 0.07 2.42 -0.86
N GLU A 477 -0.67 1.37 -0.49
CA GLU A 477 -2.08 1.44 -0.10
C GLU A 477 -2.32 1.91 1.35
N ASP A 478 -1.27 1.99 2.18
CA ASP A 478 -1.42 2.32 3.60
C ASP A 478 -1.86 3.78 3.80
N ASP A 479 -3.00 3.96 4.46
CA ASP A 479 -3.53 5.28 4.84
C ASP A 479 -2.81 5.81 6.08
N VAL A 480 -1.57 6.28 5.86
CA VAL A 480 -0.69 6.71 6.94
C VAL A 480 -1.24 7.92 7.68
N THR A 481 -1.96 8.81 7.02
CA THR A 481 -2.58 9.98 7.64
C THR A 481 -3.61 9.54 8.70
N ARG A 482 -4.49 8.64 8.34
CA ARG A 482 -5.48 8.08 9.26
C ARG A 482 -4.83 7.28 10.38
N ILE A 483 -3.87 6.40 10.07
CA ILE A 483 -3.18 5.57 11.06
C ILE A 483 -2.45 6.43 12.09
N GLU A 484 -1.73 7.46 11.68
CA GLU A 484 -1.00 8.33 12.60
C GLU A 484 -1.92 9.18 13.47
N LEU A 485 -3.02 9.71 12.92
CA LEU A 485 -4.04 10.40 13.70
C LEU A 485 -4.68 9.47 14.75
N GLN A 486 -4.98 8.22 14.39
CA GLN A 486 -5.46 7.20 15.31
C GLN A 486 -4.42 6.85 16.38
N ALA A 487 -3.13 6.80 16.04
CA ALA A 487 -2.05 6.58 17.00
C ALA A 487 -1.95 7.73 18.02
N VAL A 488 -2.04 8.99 17.56
CA VAL A 488 -2.05 10.16 18.46
C VAL A 488 -3.27 10.13 19.40
N SER A 489 -4.40 9.59 18.95
CA SER A 489 -5.60 9.44 19.79
C SER A 489 -5.50 8.29 20.80
N GLY A 490 -4.46 7.45 20.73
CA GLY A 490 -4.21 6.37 21.69
C GLY A 490 -4.70 4.99 21.27
N ILE A 491 -5.01 4.74 19.98
CA ILE A 491 -5.44 3.40 19.53
C ILE A 491 -4.37 2.33 19.76
N VAL A 492 -3.09 2.67 19.62
CA VAL A 492 -1.96 1.77 19.90
C VAL A 492 -1.91 1.44 21.38
N LEU A 493 -2.13 2.42 22.23
CA LEU A 493 -2.17 2.27 23.70
C LEU A 493 -3.34 1.35 24.11
N ALA A 494 -4.50 1.54 23.51
CA ALA A 494 -5.65 0.66 23.72
C ALA A 494 -5.36 -0.79 23.28
N ALA A 495 -4.68 -0.98 22.17
CA ALA A 495 -4.32 -2.32 21.67
C ALA A 495 -3.41 -3.09 22.64
N ILE A 496 -2.58 -2.41 23.41
CA ILE A 496 -1.70 -3.03 24.41
C ILE A 496 -2.31 -3.12 25.80
N GLY A 497 -3.56 -2.66 25.99
CA GLY A 497 -4.32 -2.84 27.24
C GLY A 497 -4.42 -1.61 28.13
N LEU A 498 -4.11 -0.42 27.60
CA LEU A 498 -4.45 0.86 28.22
C LEU A 498 -5.79 1.32 27.62
N TRP A 499 -6.86 0.70 28.06
CA TRP A 499 -8.19 0.83 27.48
C TRP A 499 -8.79 2.24 27.70
N TYR A 500 -9.73 2.59 26.84
CA TYR A 500 -10.62 3.72 27.04
C TYR A 500 -11.49 3.52 28.29
N ASP A 501 -11.94 4.61 28.91
CA ASP A 501 -12.62 4.59 30.20
C ASP A 501 -14.02 3.94 30.21
N ASP A 502 -14.58 3.73 29.03
CA ASP A 502 -15.82 3.00 28.80
C ASP A 502 -15.63 1.47 28.73
N TYR A 503 -14.42 0.94 29.04
CA TYR A 503 -14.12 -0.49 29.05
C TYR A 503 -13.44 -0.94 30.35
N ASP A 504 -14.02 -1.96 31.02
CA ASP A 504 -13.40 -2.67 32.12
C ASP A 504 -13.09 -4.13 31.70
N PRO A 505 -11.81 -4.52 31.51
CA PRO A 505 -11.43 -5.86 31.08
C PRO A 505 -11.83 -6.97 32.07
N LEU A 506 -12.23 -6.64 33.32
CA LEU A 506 -12.70 -7.58 34.34
C LEU A 506 -14.21 -7.84 34.26
N VAL A 507 -14.95 -6.96 33.59
CA VAL A 507 -16.41 -6.96 33.56
C VAL A 507 -16.96 -7.11 32.14
N ASP A 508 -16.36 -6.41 31.17
CA ASP A 508 -16.84 -6.32 29.80
C ASP A 508 -16.36 -7.50 28.94
N PRO A 509 -17.24 -8.08 28.12
CA PRO A 509 -16.89 -9.26 27.31
C PRO A 509 -16.03 -8.94 26.08
N SER A 510 -15.90 -7.66 25.70
CA SER A 510 -15.21 -7.23 24.49
C SER A 510 -14.51 -5.90 24.72
N PRO A 511 -13.27 -5.73 24.22
CA PRO A 511 -12.55 -4.46 24.24
C PRO A 511 -13.09 -3.46 23.20
N VAL A 512 -14.04 -3.83 22.37
CA VAL A 512 -14.65 -2.96 21.36
C VAL A 512 -15.74 -2.14 22.03
N THR A 513 -15.37 -0.97 22.49
CA THR A 513 -16.27 0.01 23.12
C THR A 513 -16.70 1.07 22.10
N THR A 514 -17.58 1.96 22.48
CA THR A 514 -17.99 3.09 21.63
C THR A 514 -16.80 4.01 21.34
N ASP A 515 -16.02 4.37 22.36
CA ASP A 515 -14.87 5.27 22.20
C ASP A 515 -13.81 4.65 21.28
N LEU A 516 -13.46 3.38 21.48
CA LEU A 516 -12.52 2.68 20.61
C LEU A 516 -13.07 2.56 19.19
N LEU A 517 -14.36 2.32 19.02
CA LEU A 517 -15.00 2.22 17.72
C LEU A 517 -14.98 3.56 16.98
N ASP A 518 -15.22 4.67 17.67
CA ASP A 518 -15.15 6.02 17.09
C ASP A 518 -13.74 6.34 16.58
N VAL A 519 -12.71 6.01 17.34
CA VAL A 519 -11.31 6.14 16.87
C VAL A 519 -11.03 5.23 15.67
N TYR A 520 -11.42 3.96 15.75
CA TYR A 520 -11.15 3.00 14.68
C TYR A 520 -11.88 3.34 13.38
N THR A 521 -13.11 3.83 13.45
CA THR A 521 -13.92 4.16 12.27
C THR A 521 -13.70 5.59 11.77
N TYR A 522 -12.89 6.40 12.45
CA TYR A 522 -12.53 7.73 11.98
C TYR A 522 -11.98 7.70 10.56
N THR A 523 -12.38 8.66 9.76
CA THR A 523 -11.89 8.87 8.39
C THR A 523 -11.46 10.31 8.18
N THR A 524 -10.42 10.52 7.39
CA THR A 524 -10.03 11.86 6.91
C THR A 524 -10.87 12.33 5.73
N GLY A 525 -11.71 11.45 5.17
CA GLY A 525 -12.50 11.70 3.96
C GLY A 525 -11.75 11.37 2.66
N VAL A 526 -10.44 11.08 2.71
CA VAL A 526 -9.62 10.61 1.58
C VAL A 526 -8.87 9.37 2.05
N GLU A 527 -9.21 8.20 1.53
CA GLU A 527 -8.74 6.90 2.03
C GLU A 527 -8.00 6.07 0.97
N ALA A 528 -7.89 6.56 -0.25
CA ALA A 528 -7.21 5.88 -1.35
C ALA A 528 -6.72 6.89 -2.39
N ASN A 529 -5.68 6.50 -3.12
CA ASN A 529 -5.20 7.25 -4.28
C ASN A 529 -6.27 7.35 -5.38
N ASP A 530 -6.17 8.37 -6.21
CA ASP A 530 -7.07 8.61 -7.34
C ASP A 530 -6.87 7.60 -8.49
N THR A 531 -5.78 6.83 -8.46
CA THR A 531 -5.53 5.71 -9.38
C THR A 531 -5.27 4.40 -8.63
N THR A 532 -5.39 3.27 -9.32
CA THR A 532 -5.01 1.95 -8.78
C THR A 532 -3.51 1.72 -8.87
N PHE A 533 -2.95 0.96 -7.94
CA PHE A 533 -1.56 0.54 -8.00
C PHE A 533 -1.38 -0.71 -8.86
N LYS A 534 -0.18 -0.87 -9.43
CA LYS A 534 0.16 -2.05 -10.24
C LYS A 534 0.47 -3.25 -9.37
N SER A 535 0.17 -4.44 -9.90
CA SER A 535 0.46 -5.71 -9.22
C SER A 535 1.93 -6.14 -9.33
N LYS A 536 2.72 -5.45 -10.16
CA LYS A 536 4.14 -5.76 -10.43
C LYS A 536 5.01 -4.52 -10.31
N PHE A 537 6.30 -4.76 -10.07
CA PHE A 537 7.30 -3.70 -10.02
C PHE A 537 7.24 -2.77 -11.26
N PRO A 538 7.29 -1.45 -11.08
CA PRO A 538 7.57 -0.67 -9.86
C PRO A 538 6.36 -0.38 -8.96
N TYR A 539 5.23 -0.99 -9.13
CA TYR A 539 3.96 -0.92 -8.41
C TYR A 539 3.23 0.43 -8.50
N VAL A 540 3.95 1.53 -8.74
CA VAL A 540 3.35 2.85 -8.96
C VAL A 540 2.71 2.94 -10.35
N GLN A 541 1.63 3.72 -10.46
CA GLN A 541 0.95 3.92 -11.73
C GLN A 541 1.76 4.83 -12.67
N LYS A 542 1.53 4.72 -13.97
CA LYS A 542 2.11 5.62 -14.97
C LYS A 542 1.72 7.07 -14.67
N PRO A 543 2.57 8.05 -15.02
CA PRO A 543 2.27 9.45 -14.77
C PRO A 543 1.08 9.92 -15.60
N TRP A 544 0.30 10.83 -15.03
CA TRP A 544 -0.77 11.53 -15.72
C TRP A 544 -0.24 12.23 -16.97
N SER A 545 -1.04 12.19 -18.03
CA SER A 545 -0.74 12.85 -19.29
C SER A 545 -1.16 14.31 -19.28
N GLY A 546 -0.37 15.18 -19.90
CA GLY A 546 -0.74 16.58 -20.12
C GLY A 546 -2.00 16.80 -20.98
N ALA A 547 -2.48 15.76 -21.66
CA ALA A 547 -3.75 15.77 -22.40
C ALA A 547 -4.94 15.34 -21.56
N GLY A 548 -4.73 14.85 -20.33
CA GLY A 548 -5.76 14.38 -19.41
C GLY A 548 -6.57 15.52 -18.79
N LYS A 549 -7.75 15.21 -18.32
CA LYS A 549 -8.56 16.12 -17.50
C LYS A 549 -8.45 15.70 -16.06
N CYS A 550 -8.03 16.62 -15.22
CA CYS A 550 -7.99 16.48 -13.78
C CYS A 550 -9.40 16.59 -13.17
N SER A 551 -10.25 15.62 -13.37
CA SER A 551 -11.60 15.57 -12.75
C SER A 551 -12.23 14.20 -12.89
N GLY A 552 -11.57 13.19 -12.41
CA GLY A 552 -11.99 11.80 -12.51
C GLY A 552 -10.97 10.98 -13.27
N LEU A 553 -11.26 9.73 -13.48
CA LEU A 553 -10.38 8.76 -14.16
C LEU A 553 -9.66 9.40 -15.35
N PRO A 554 -8.36 9.10 -15.56
CA PRO A 554 -7.64 9.56 -16.73
C PRO A 554 -8.49 9.30 -17.96
N VAL A 555 -8.92 10.36 -18.63
CA VAL A 555 -9.54 10.19 -19.95
C VAL A 555 -8.41 9.87 -20.90
N ASP A 556 -8.11 8.60 -21.04
CA ASP A 556 -7.32 8.10 -22.13
C ASP A 556 -8.08 8.43 -23.41
N TYR A 557 -7.60 9.45 -24.11
CA TYR A 557 -8.11 9.78 -25.44
C TYR A 557 -7.87 8.68 -26.48
N LEU A 558 -6.99 7.77 -26.18
CA LEU A 558 -6.85 6.45 -26.75
C LEU A 558 -6.73 5.55 -25.53
N ALA A 559 -7.84 4.99 -25.09
CA ALA A 559 -7.80 3.99 -24.05
C ALA A 559 -6.73 2.95 -24.41
N GLU A 560 -5.50 3.18 -23.94
CA GLU A 560 -4.64 2.07 -23.64
C GLU A 560 -5.31 1.44 -22.43
N THR A 561 -6.32 0.64 -22.68
CA THR A 561 -6.66 -0.42 -21.76
C THR A 561 -5.35 -1.17 -21.62
N GLU A 562 -4.64 -0.97 -20.52
CA GLU A 562 -3.59 -1.88 -20.12
C GLU A 562 -4.27 -3.23 -19.99
N CYS A 563 -4.15 -3.99 -21.03
CA CYS A 563 -4.64 -5.32 -21.11
C CYS A 563 -3.65 -6.15 -20.34
N ASP A 564 -3.88 -6.33 -19.08
CA ASP A 564 -3.05 -7.21 -18.26
C ASP A 564 -3.23 -8.64 -18.71
N VAL A 565 -2.15 -9.40 -18.60
CA VAL A 565 -2.21 -10.85 -18.73
C VAL A 565 -3.22 -11.35 -17.71
N PRO A 566 -4.28 -12.08 -18.10
CA PRO A 566 -5.25 -12.59 -17.16
C PRO A 566 -4.60 -13.34 -16.00
N THR A 567 -5.05 -13.08 -14.79
CA THR A 567 -4.60 -13.73 -13.55
C THR A 567 -5.69 -14.61 -12.96
N ASP A 568 -5.42 -15.30 -11.87
CA ASP A 568 -6.37 -16.10 -11.09
C ASP A 568 -7.16 -17.13 -11.94
N LEU A 569 -6.45 -17.75 -12.91
CA LEU A 569 -7.06 -18.74 -13.76
C LEU A 569 -7.55 -19.92 -12.91
N SER A 570 -8.84 -20.20 -12.99
CA SER A 570 -9.50 -21.26 -12.25
C SER A 570 -10.32 -22.16 -13.17
N ALA A 571 -10.33 -23.44 -12.87
CA ALA A 571 -11.18 -24.43 -13.54
C ALA A 571 -11.98 -25.21 -12.49
N VAL A 572 -13.29 -25.07 -12.54
CA VAL A 572 -14.22 -25.79 -11.65
C VAL A 572 -14.97 -26.83 -12.46
N THR A 573 -14.77 -28.08 -12.12
CA THR A 573 -15.42 -29.21 -12.80
C THR A 573 -16.90 -29.31 -12.38
N VAL A 574 -17.79 -29.21 -13.33
CA VAL A 574 -19.26 -29.35 -13.12
C VAL A 574 -19.69 -30.80 -13.18
N ASP A 575 -19.23 -31.51 -14.20
CA ASP A 575 -19.46 -32.93 -14.37
C ASP A 575 -18.32 -33.60 -15.17
N ALA A 576 -18.48 -34.86 -15.56
CA ALA A 576 -17.45 -35.63 -16.28
C ALA A 576 -17.12 -35.03 -17.68
N THR A 577 -17.92 -34.14 -18.21
CA THR A 577 -17.82 -33.59 -19.58
C THR A 577 -17.87 -32.09 -19.63
N THR A 578 -18.04 -31.42 -18.48
CA THR A 578 -18.31 -29.97 -18.38
C THR A 578 -17.42 -29.33 -17.32
N VAL A 579 -16.73 -28.24 -17.68
CA VAL A 579 -15.86 -27.47 -16.78
C VAL A 579 -16.14 -25.97 -16.95
N ASN A 580 -16.28 -25.25 -15.86
CA ASN A 580 -16.32 -23.79 -15.83
C ASN A 580 -14.90 -23.25 -15.65
N LEU A 581 -14.51 -22.37 -16.54
CA LEU A 581 -13.27 -21.65 -16.48
C LEU A 581 -13.54 -20.19 -16.12
N SER A 582 -12.72 -19.63 -15.23
CA SER A 582 -12.77 -18.21 -14.87
C SER A 582 -11.38 -17.64 -14.70
N TRP A 583 -11.25 -16.34 -14.80
CA TRP A 583 -10.00 -15.58 -14.64
C TRP A 583 -10.29 -14.16 -14.23
N SER A 584 -9.31 -13.48 -13.65
CA SER A 584 -9.35 -12.05 -13.39
C SER A 584 -8.66 -11.31 -14.54
N ALA A 585 -9.30 -10.29 -15.08
CA ALA A 585 -8.70 -9.38 -16.04
C ALA A 585 -9.45 -8.04 -15.97
N GLU A 586 -8.69 -6.96 -15.92
CA GLU A 586 -9.24 -5.62 -15.95
C GLU A 586 -9.39 -5.15 -17.40
N GLU A 587 -10.53 -4.53 -17.73
CA GLU A 587 -10.82 -3.79 -18.97
C GLU A 587 -10.59 -4.49 -20.32
N ALA A 588 -10.68 -5.81 -20.40
CA ALA A 588 -10.64 -6.50 -21.68
C ALA A 588 -12.03 -6.66 -22.28
N THR A 589 -12.16 -6.47 -23.58
CA THR A 589 -13.45 -6.59 -24.28
C THR A 589 -13.72 -7.96 -24.85
N THR A 590 -12.70 -8.74 -25.14
CA THR A 590 -12.85 -10.10 -25.66
C THR A 590 -11.69 -10.98 -25.24
N TYR A 591 -12.02 -12.25 -25.01
CA TYR A 591 -11.08 -13.29 -24.63
C TYR A 591 -11.14 -14.44 -25.62
N ARG A 592 -10.04 -15.18 -25.72
CA ARG A 592 -10.01 -16.49 -26.37
C ARG A 592 -9.40 -17.48 -25.39
N VAL A 593 -10.12 -18.50 -25.07
CA VAL A 593 -9.62 -19.64 -24.31
C VAL A 593 -9.10 -20.70 -25.30
N ASP A 594 -7.85 -21.02 -25.20
CA ASP A 594 -7.24 -22.17 -25.85
C ASP A 594 -7.20 -23.32 -24.83
N TYR A 595 -7.64 -24.52 -25.20
CA TYR A 595 -7.57 -25.70 -24.33
C TYR A 595 -7.22 -26.95 -25.10
N ARG A 596 -6.58 -27.91 -24.46
CA ARG A 596 -6.15 -29.18 -25.06
C ARG A 596 -5.97 -30.27 -24.00
N VAL A 597 -5.85 -31.52 -24.44
CA VAL A 597 -5.36 -32.60 -23.59
C VAL A 597 -3.88 -32.39 -23.30
N VAL A 598 -3.45 -32.56 -22.03
CA VAL A 598 -2.08 -32.29 -21.60
C VAL A 598 -1.07 -33.02 -22.48
N GLY A 599 -0.18 -32.27 -23.07
CA GLY A 599 0.97 -32.75 -23.84
C GLY A 599 0.65 -33.37 -25.22
N VAL A 600 -0.62 -33.53 -25.62
CA VAL A 600 -0.98 -34.22 -26.88
C VAL A 600 -2.30 -33.66 -27.43
N GLY A 601 -2.33 -33.36 -28.73
CA GLY A 601 -3.56 -33.08 -29.43
C GLY A 601 -3.72 -31.65 -29.94
N PRO A 602 -4.73 -31.41 -30.81
CA PRO A 602 -4.99 -30.10 -31.36
C PRO A 602 -5.47 -29.13 -30.25
N VAL A 603 -5.03 -27.88 -30.35
CA VAL A 603 -5.55 -26.80 -29.49
C VAL A 603 -6.96 -26.44 -29.95
N MET A 604 -7.92 -26.61 -29.07
CA MET A 604 -9.31 -26.18 -29.27
C MET A 604 -9.47 -24.75 -28.78
N LYS A 605 -10.43 -24.01 -29.30
CA LYS A 605 -10.63 -22.59 -29.03
C LYS A 605 -12.07 -22.32 -28.61
N ALA A 606 -12.23 -21.57 -27.53
CA ALA A 606 -13.52 -21.07 -27.05
C ALA A 606 -13.45 -19.53 -26.91
N PRO A 607 -14.19 -18.75 -27.73
CA PRO A 607 -14.28 -17.32 -27.55
C PRO A 607 -15.15 -16.97 -26.32
N SER A 608 -14.80 -15.89 -25.61
CA SER A 608 -15.64 -15.35 -24.55
C SER A 608 -15.64 -13.82 -24.59
N VAL A 609 -16.75 -13.20 -24.25
CA VAL A 609 -16.90 -11.76 -24.05
C VAL A 609 -16.94 -11.40 -22.57
N ALA A 610 -16.71 -12.37 -21.71
CA ALA A 610 -16.67 -12.23 -20.25
C ALA A 610 -15.42 -12.93 -19.73
N ASN A 611 -15.03 -12.61 -18.50
CA ASN A 611 -13.88 -13.23 -17.81
C ASN A 611 -14.15 -14.67 -17.30
N PHE A 612 -15.05 -15.36 -17.95
CA PHE A 612 -15.37 -16.77 -17.72
C PHE A 612 -15.92 -17.43 -18.99
N THR A 613 -15.85 -18.76 -19.03
CA THR A 613 -16.49 -19.58 -20.08
C THR A 613 -16.77 -20.98 -19.54
N THR A 614 -17.71 -21.68 -20.16
CA THR A 614 -17.96 -23.08 -19.87
C THR A 614 -17.54 -23.94 -21.07
N LEU A 615 -16.71 -24.94 -20.81
CA LEU A 615 -16.35 -25.96 -21.80
C LEU A 615 -17.29 -27.15 -21.66
N TYR A 616 -17.86 -27.60 -22.78
CA TYR A 616 -18.76 -28.75 -22.87
C TYR A 616 -18.16 -29.82 -23.74
N GLY A 617 -18.63 -31.05 -23.55
CA GLY A 617 -18.27 -32.17 -24.40
C GLY A 617 -16.84 -32.68 -24.23
N LEU A 618 -16.25 -32.42 -23.07
CA LEU A 618 -14.94 -32.93 -22.70
C LEU A 618 -14.95 -34.42 -22.52
N THR A 619 -13.83 -35.07 -22.73
CA THR A 619 -13.73 -36.56 -22.46
C THR A 619 -13.59 -36.80 -20.97
N PRO A 620 -14.38 -37.69 -20.36
CA PRO A 620 -14.22 -38.10 -18.96
C PRO A 620 -12.82 -38.66 -18.67
N CYS A 621 -12.41 -38.65 -17.41
CA CYS A 621 -11.11 -39.18 -16.97
C CYS A 621 -9.89 -38.62 -17.72
N THR A 622 -9.93 -37.39 -18.15
CA THR A 622 -8.91 -36.84 -19.02
C THR A 622 -8.28 -35.58 -18.37
N ASN A 623 -6.95 -35.48 -18.45
CA ASN A 623 -6.21 -34.32 -18.01
C ASN A 623 -6.12 -33.32 -19.17
N TYR A 624 -6.64 -32.14 -18.93
CA TYR A 624 -6.61 -31.00 -19.84
C TYR A 624 -5.72 -29.89 -19.30
N GLU A 625 -5.34 -28.98 -20.18
CA GLU A 625 -4.77 -27.68 -19.82
C GLU A 625 -5.44 -26.59 -20.64
N PHE A 626 -5.58 -25.41 -20.05
CA PHE A 626 -6.13 -24.24 -20.75
C PHE A 626 -5.26 -23.02 -20.49
N ARG A 627 -5.38 -22.06 -21.39
CA ARG A 627 -4.81 -20.73 -21.26
C ARG A 627 -5.77 -19.70 -21.83
N VAL A 628 -5.62 -18.46 -21.40
CA VAL A 628 -6.47 -17.35 -21.83
C VAL A 628 -5.62 -16.36 -22.62
N THR A 629 -6.10 -16.01 -23.80
CA THR A 629 -5.57 -14.88 -24.58
C THR A 629 -6.57 -13.75 -24.49
N VAL A 630 -6.11 -12.61 -24.04
CA VAL A 630 -6.89 -11.37 -24.03
C VAL A 630 -6.58 -10.59 -25.30
N LYS A 631 -7.63 -10.04 -25.91
CA LYS A 631 -7.49 -9.13 -27.03
C LYS A 631 -7.71 -7.70 -26.53
N CYS A 632 -6.65 -6.91 -26.58
CA CYS A 632 -6.68 -5.51 -26.20
C CYS A 632 -7.31 -4.67 -27.30
N VAL A 633 -8.21 -3.78 -26.95
CA VAL A 633 -9.00 -3.01 -27.93
C VAL A 633 -8.12 -2.08 -28.77
N ASN A 634 -7.05 -1.57 -28.21
CA ASN A 634 -6.26 -0.50 -28.82
C ASN A 634 -4.76 -0.78 -28.99
N ALA A 635 -4.23 -1.86 -28.44
CA ALA A 635 -2.77 -2.09 -28.44
C ALA A 635 -2.26 -2.91 -29.63
N GLY A 636 -3.13 -3.51 -30.44
CA GLY A 636 -2.71 -4.43 -31.50
C GLY A 636 -1.99 -5.71 -31.02
N GLU A 637 -1.79 -5.83 -29.73
CA GLU A 637 -1.12 -6.93 -29.07
C GLU A 637 -2.13 -7.81 -28.32
N ASN A 638 -1.84 -9.12 -28.32
CA ASN A 638 -2.60 -10.09 -27.55
C ASN A 638 -1.70 -10.65 -26.46
N TYR A 639 -2.16 -10.65 -25.22
CA TYR A 639 -1.45 -11.28 -24.12
C TYR A 639 -2.04 -12.66 -23.85
N THR A 640 -1.18 -13.64 -23.65
CA THR A 640 -1.58 -15.04 -23.46
C THR A 640 -0.93 -15.55 -22.18
N THR A 641 -1.76 -16.18 -21.30
CA THR A 641 -1.27 -16.78 -20.06
C THR A 641 -0.48 -18.06 -20.30
N GLU A 642 0.23 -18.51 -19.29
CA GLU A 642 0.75 -19.87 -19.24
C GLU A 642 -0.39 -20.90 -19.22
N TRP A 643 -0.07 -22.17 -19.51
CA TRP A 643 -1.02 -23.27 -19.46
C TRP A 643 -1.35 -23.66 -18.02
N VAL A 644 -2.64 -23.74 -17.66
CA VAL A 644 -3.14 -24.15 -16.36
C VAL A 644 -3.82 -25.51 -16.48
N PRO A 645 -3.39 -26.54 -15.74
CA PRO A 645 -3.96 -27.89 -15.84
C PRO A 645 -5.30 -28.00 -15.09
N PHE A 646 -6.19 -28.85 -15.61
CA PHE A 646 -7.40 -29.31 -14.93
C PHE A 646 -7.74 -30.74 -15.35
N SER A 647 -8.66 -31.41 -14.62
CA SER A 647 -9.02 -32.80 -14.93
C SER A 647 -10.53 -32.98 -14.91
N THR A 648 -11.03 -33.79 -15.82
CA THR A 648 -12.43 -34.25 -15.78
C THR A 648 -12.58 -35.53 -14.96
N PRO A 649 -13.62 -35.67 -14.12
CA PRO A 649 -13.84 -36.87 -13.32
C PRO A 649 -14.16 -38.11 -14.17
N CYS A 650 -13.89 -39.27 -13.61
CA CYS A 650 -14.12 -40.58 -14.27
C CYS A 650 -15.58 -41.08 -14.19
N ARG A 651 -16.40 -40.53 -13.30
CA ARG A 651 -17.82 -40.90 -13.11
C ARG A 651 -18.64 -39.65 -12.78
N MET A 652 -19.87 -39.60 -13.32
CA MET A 652 -20.87 -38.67 -12.81
C MET A 652 -21.20 -39.05 -11.36
N GLY A 653 -21.00 -38.10 -10.44
CA GLY A 653 -21.61 -38.18 -9.13
C GLY A 653 -23.13 -38.09 -9.33
N THR A 654 -23.89 -39.06 -8.86
CA THR A 654 -25.34 -38.92 -8.76
C THR A 654 -25.65 -37.95 -7.63
N THR A 655 -25.80 -36.66 -7.95
CA THR A 655 -26.35 -35.68 -7.01
C THR A 655 -27.86 -35.93 -6.90
N THR A 656 -28.31 -36.18 -5.70
CA THR A 656 -29.75 -36.43 -5.41
C THR A 656 -30.52 -35.18 -5.03
N GLU A 657 -29.85 -34.01 -4.98
CA GLU A 657 -30.41 -32.75 -4.54
C GLU A 657 -30.19 -31.65 -5.58
N ASN A 658 -31.10 -30.66 -5.61
CA ASN A 658 -30.93 -29.44 -6.42
C ASN A 658 -29.75 -28.63 -5.88
N MET A 659 -28.85 -28.23 -6.78
CA MET A 659 -27.67 -27.41 -6.44
C MET A 659 -27.68 -26.12 -7.26
N MET A 660 -27.17 -25.05 -6.70
CA MET A 660 -27.02 -23.76 -7.37
C MET A 660 -25.66 -23.15 -7.04
N GLU A 661 -25.05 -22.58 -8.03
CA GLU A 661 -23.82 -21.80 -7.90
C GLU A 661 -23.96 -20.50 -8.69
N VAL A 662 -23.37 -19.42 -8.19
CA VAL A 662 -23.47 -18.09 -8.79
C VAL A 662 -22.10 -17.45 -8.97
N TYR A 663 -21.88 -16.84 -10.13
CA TYR A 663 -20.63 -16.12 -10.42
C TYR A 663 -20.82 -15.08 -11.53
N PRO A 664 -19.91 -14.07 -11.62
CA PRO A 664 -18.87 -13.79 -10.63
C PRO A 664 -19.48 -13.36 -9.27
N ASN A 665 -18.75 -13.58 -8.20
CA ASN A 665 -19.12 -13.10 -6.89
C ASN A 665 -17.84 -12.56 -6.19
N PRO A 666 -17.64 -11.23 -6.10
CA PRO A 666 -18.59 -10.14 -6.39
C PRO A 666 -18.94 -9.96 -7.87
N ALA A 667 -20.17 -9.52 -8.14
CA ALA A 667 -20.70 -9.24 -9.46
C ALA A 667 -20.84 -7.73 -9.71
N LYS A 668 -20.64 -7.28 -10.95
CA LYS A 668 -20.87 -5.89 -11.37
C LYS A 668 -22.24 -5.74 -12.08
N ASP A 669 -22.30 -6.11 -13.34
CA ASP A 669 -23.47 -5.85 -14.19
C ASP A 669 -24.28 -7.10 -14.52
N LYS A 670 -23.70 -8.26 -14.35
CA LYS A 670 -24.32 -9.55 -14.69
C LYS A 670 -23.95 -10.61 -13.65
N LEU A 671 -24.90 -11.50 -13.41
CA LEU A 671 -24.74 -12.70 -12.59
C LEU A 671 -25.12 -13.92 -13.40
N GLN A 672 -24.23 -14.88 -13.53
CA GLN A 672 -24.54 -16.19 -14.08
C GLN A 672 -24.91 -17.12 -12.92
N ILE A 673 -25.97 -17.90 -13.13
CA ILE A 673 -26.49 -18.88 -12.20
C ILE A 673 -26.39 -20.24 -12.88
N ASN A 674 -25.63 -21.15 -12.30
CA ASN A 674 -25.62 -22.56 -12.67
C ASN A 674 -26.53 -23.31 -11.71
N TYR A 675 -27.55 -23.96 -12.24
CA TYR A 675 -28.57 -24.66 -11.48
C TYR A 675 -28.70 -26.09 -11.97
N PHE A 676 -28.52 -27.05 -11.08
CA PHE A 676 -28.77 -28.43 -11.34
C PHE A 676 -30.13 -28.84 -10.76
N THR A 677 -30.92 -29.52 -11.54
CA THR A 677 -32.20 -30.09 -11.09
C THR A 677 -32.47 -31.45 -11.71
N ASN A 678 -33.03 -32.36 -10.93
CA ASN A 678 -33.48 -33.67 -11.43
C ASN A 678 -34.90 -33.62 -12.04
N GLU A 679 -35.56 -32.48 -11.97
CA GLU A 679 -36.91 -32.28 -12.46
C GLU A 679 -36.98 -31.03 -13.34
N GLY A 680 -37.15 -31.22 -14.64
CA GLY A 680 -37.39 -30.10 -15.57
C GLY A 680 -38.74 -29.46 -15.31
N GLY A 681 -38.84 -28.16 -15.56
CA GLY A 681 -40.08 -27.40 -15.38
C GLY A 681 -39.90 -25.91 -15.37
N ASN A 682 -40.98 -25.18 -15.10
CA ASN A 682 -40.96 -23.75 -14.99
C ASN A 682 -40.35 -23.33 -13.64
N VAL A 683 -39.28 -22.58 -13.65
CA VAL A 683 -38.56 -22.09 -12.45
C VAL A 683 -38.72 -20.58 -12.32
N ALA A 684 -38.91 -20.12 -11.08
CA ALA A 684 -38.92 -18.72 -10.74
C ALA A 684 -37.56 -18.34 -10.08
N ILE A 685 -36.85 -17.45 -10.73
CA ILE A 685 -35.58 -16.91 -10.21
C ILE A 685 -35.88 -15.52 -9.63
N SER A 686 -35.49 -15.26 -8.38
CA SER A 686 -35.66 -13.96 -7.75
C SER A 686 -34.39 -13.51 -7.05
N VAL A 687 -34.16 -12.22 -7.01
CA VAL A 687 -33.06 -11.59 -6.26
C VAL A 687 -33.66 -10.74 -5.15
N VAL A 688 -33.20 -11.00 -3.93
CA VAL A 688 -33.69 -10.33 -2.72
C VAL A 688 -32.51 -9.75 -1.92
N ASP A 689 -32.74 -8.72 -1.15
CA ASP A 689 -31.77 -8.20 -0.18
C ASP A 689 -31.86 -8.94 1.17
N VAL A 690 -31.04 -8.54 2.11
CA VAL A 690 -30.99 -9.11 3.47
C VAL A 690 -32.29 -8.95 4.25
N THR A 691 -33.19 -8.06 3.83
CA THR A 691 -34.50 -7.85 4.45
C THR A 691 -35.62 -8.70 3.79
N GLY A 692 -35.30 -9.41 2.70
CA GLY A 692 -36.25 -10.17 1.90
C GLY A 692 -37.00 -9.35 0.85
N LYS A 693 -36.62 -8.09 0.64
CA LYS A 693 -37.21 -7.26 -0.43
C LYS A 693 -36.74 -7.76 -1.78
N VAL A 694 -37.70 -8.03 -2.68
CA VAL A 694 -37.44 -8.52 -4.03
C VAL A 694 -37.09 -7.35 -4.96
N TYR A 695 -35.98 -7.48 -5.69
CA TYR A 695 -35.49 -6.52 -6.68
C TYR A 695 -35.65 -7.00 -8.12
N LEU A 696 -35.49 -8.31 -8.34
CA LEU A 696 -35.62 -8.92 -9.66
C LEU A 696 -36.44 -10.20 -9.55
N THR A 697 -37.24 -10.48 -10.58
CA THR A 697 -37.92 -11.76 -10.75
C THR A 697 -37.92 -12.13 -12.22
N GLN A 698 -37.52 -13.36 -12.54
CA GLN A 698 -37.53 -13.92 -13.88
C GLN A 698 -38.10 -15.33 -13.83
N ASN A 699 -39.09 -15.61 -14.69
CA ASN A 699 -39.61 -16.95 -14.88
C ASN A 699 -39.01 -17.53 -16.17
N THR A 700 -38.52 -18.76 -16.08
CA THR A 700 -37.89 -19.45 -17.20
C THR A 700 -38.10 -20.99 -17.05
N ASN A 701 -37.75 -21.75 -18.08
CA ASN A 701 -37.80 -23.20 -18.01
C ASN A 701 -36.40 -23.76 -17.70
N ALA A 702 -36.35 -24.71 -16.77
CA ALA A 702 -35.18 -25.54 -16.53
C ALA A 702 -35.41 -26.96 -17.14
N SER A 703 -34.37 -27.48 -17.75
CA SER A 703 -34.33 -28.89 -18.18
C SER A 703 -33.80 -29.78 -17.05
N ASN A 704 -34.12 -31.07 -17.12
CA ASN A 704 -33.49 -32.04 -16.22
C ASN A 704 -31.95 -32.02 -16.46
N GLY A 705 -31.16 -31.91 -15.39
CA GLY A 705 -29.72 -31.72 -15.41
C GLY A 705 -29.27 -30.27 -15.14
N TYR A 706 -28.15 -29.90 -15.70
CA TYR A 706 -27.56 -28.57 -15.52
C TYR A 706 -28.22 -27.52 -16.43
N ASN A 707 -28.51 -26.38 -15.84
CA ASN A 707 -29.08 -25.20 -16.49
C ASN A 707 -28.23 -23.97 -16.16
N THR A 708 -28.11 -23.09 -17.11
CA THR A 708 -27.40 -21.79 -16.90
C THR A 708 -28.33 -20.64 -17.21
N PHE A 709 -28.45 -19.71 -16.26
CA PHE A 709 -29.26 -18.50 -16.41
C PHE A 709 -28.35 -17.28 -16.24
N LEU A 710 -28.65 -16.22 -16.97
CA LEU A 710 -27.94 -14.94 -16.87
C LEU A 710 -28.88 -13.85 -16.41
N LEU A 711 -28.55 -13.19 -15.31
CA LEU A 711 -29.30 -12.04 -14.79
C LEU A 711 -28.54 -10.73 -15.03
N GLY A 712 -29.23 -9.68 -15.53
CA GLY A 712 -28.72 -8.31 -15.51
C GLY A 712 -28.91 -7.71 -14.12
N LEU A 713 -27.89 -7.02 -13.63
CA LEU A 713 -27.87 -6.43 -12.29
C LEU A 713 -27.92 -4.90 -12.31
N GLU A 714 -28.27 -4.29 -13.46
CA GLU A 714 -28.23 -2.83 -13.67
C GLU A 714 -29.11 -2.07 -12.66
N GLN A 715 -30.14 -2.73 -12.11
CA GLN A 715 -31.09 -2.14 -11.15
C GLN A 715 -30.63 -2.26 -9.69
N LEU A 716 -29.55 -2.98 -9.41
CA LEU A 716 -29.05 -3.19 -8.06
C LEU A 716 -27.95 -2.19 -7.74
N ASN A 717 -27.92 -1.70 -6.52
CA ASN A 717 -26.79 -0.94 -5.96
C ASN A 717 -25.76 -1.87 -5.38
N SER A 718 -24.56 -1.34 -5.07
CA SER A 718 -23.56 -2.11 -4.32
C SER A 718 -24.14 -2.64 -3.00
N GLY A 719 -23.95 -3.90 -2.71
CA GLY A 719 -24.53 -4.52 -1.52
C GLY A 719 -24.59 -6.06 -1.59
N VAL A 720 -25.06 -6.64 -0.49
CA VAL A 720 -25.25 -8.09 -0.36
C VAL A 720 -26.66 -8.48 -0.76
N TYR A 721 -26.76 -9.44 -1.66
CA TYR A 721 -28.04 -9.98 -2.17
C TYR A 721 -28.06 -11.51 -2.12
N PHE A 722 -29.25 -12.05 -2.20
CA PHE A 722 -29.50 -13.48 -2.33
C PHE A 722 -30.26 -13.74 -3.62
N VAL A 723 -29.81 -14.71 -4.38
CA VAL A 723 -30.58 -15.23 -5.50
C VAL A 723 -31.28 -16.52 -5.05
N GLN A 724 -32.53 -16.64 -5.44
CA GLN A 724 -33.37 -17.78 -5.10
C GLN A 724 -33.92 -18.37 -6.39
N ILE A 725 -33.85 -19.72 -6.53
CA ILE A 725 -34.53 -20.43 -7.58
C ILE A 725 -35.59 -21.30 -6.92
N LYS A 726 -36.83 -21.16 -7.37
CA LYS A 726 -37.95 -21.97 -6.94
C LYS A 726 -38.42 -22.85 -8.09
N ASN A 727 -38.42 -24.18 -7.89
CA ASN A 727 -38.89 -25.18 -8.82
C ASN A 727 -39.97 -26.04 -8.10
N GLY A 728 -41.24 -25.73 -8.35
CA GLY A 728 -42.33 -26.32 -7.58
C GLY A 728 -42.26 -25.95 -6.10
N GLU A 729 -42.22 -26.97 -5.23
CA GLU A 729 -42.06 -26.77 -3.77
C GLU A 729 -40.57 -26.65 -3.31
N LYS A 730 -39.62 -26.95 -4.20
CA LYS A 730 -38.21 -26.95 -3.90
C LYS A 730 -37.66 -25.55 -4.11
N GLN A 731 -36.81 -25.08 -3.19
CA GLN A 731 -36.14 -23.77 -3.27
C GLN A 731 -34.65 -23.91 -2.95
N VAL A 732 -33.82 -23.28 -3.75
CA VAL A 732 -32.37 -23.16 -3.52
C VAL A 732 -32.03 -21.69 -3.45
N ILE A 733 -31.13 -21.32 -2.53
CA ILE A 733 -30.73 -19.92 -2.27
C ILE A 733 -29.20 -19.85 -2.20
N ASP A 734 -28.63 -18.84 -2.84
CA ASP A 734 -27.20 -18.55 -2.71
C ASP A 734 -26.99 -17.04 -2.56
N LYS A 735 -25.85 -16.66 -1.93
CA LYS A 735 -25.50 -15.28 -1.62
C LYS A 735 -24.51 -14.75 -2.65
N PHE A 736 -24.70 -13.52 -3.09
CA PHE A 736 -23.72 -12.81 -3.89
C PHE A 736 -23.61 -11.33 -3.49
N ILE A 737 -22.51 -10.72 -3.90
CA ILE A 737 -22.19 -9.31 -3.62
C ILE A 737 -22.21 -8.56 -4.95
N VAL A 738 -22.85 -7.40 -4.97
CA VAL A 738 -22.79 -6.45 -6.09
C VAL A 738 -21.81 -5.34 -5.75
N THR A 739 -20.88 -5.08 -6.66
CA THR A 739 -19.92 -3.97 -6.58
C THR A 739 -20.06 -3.12 -7.83
N LYS A 740 -20.45 -1.85 -7.67
CA LYS A 740 -20.56 -0.88 -8.76
C LYS A 740 -19.59 0.24 -8.58
#